data_ff7079bc299fdbf0ef4cd6ade661fbac
#
_entry.id   ff7079bc299fdbf0ef4cd6ade661fbac
#
_cell.length_a   1.000
_cell.length_b   1.000
_cell.length_c   1.000
_cell.angle_alpha   90.00
_cell.angle_beta   90.00
_cell.angle_gamma   90.00
#
_symmetry.space_group_name_H-M   'P 1'
#
loop_
_entity.id
_entity.type
_entity.pdbx_description
1 polymer ?
#
loop_
_entity_poly.entity_id
_entity_poly.type
_entity_poly.pdbx_seq_one_letter_code
_entity_poly.pdbx_strand_id
1 'polypeptide(L)'
;MRNVSYRIFLFVLIFSPLAFGARDPLALAILEWSCVFGAVFYLLALKGNATPYRVPGLLPLGLFVGWLVFQAVPLPATLVKWVSPATYLIYRENLGPLEEFSWIPLSVYPGKTLAEGFRFSAYLLFYWGTVQLLSDRDKLKKTVLVVAGLAGVMAVYAIVETLFTNGKIYGFYAGPANNTHVGPYVYHNHYSGFMGMILPMVLGLYLYYRPQARYGSWRERVVEFWSGAAGHLHLLLGFAAVLMGTSVFLSLSRGGVISLCLSMICLVGFFSLRKGTSRRKRFVSLSVLLILLSVSWFGWEPIVERFGRAFNEEGKFVNSRFTIWNDAYGMVNDFFLTGTGVGTFEAIYPGYRSLQGQKSVGHAHNDYIELLSCGGVIGCLLVVWFVVALFRATWAMYRKRRDPYAHCLYLGSFTGILAICFHSVVDFNFYSNANGLVFFFMCGLAVAASHTRLRGRQETFLADSTPVHKRVTWVFTVVFLLLVGVYQGGSLRASALFDRVDGTVVSGDTTLQESSQVIETLHWAAFFAPLEPAYPFALAQVFAVYGEGDMAKGWLTQALRLCPVDSSVLQYTARYASRRNRKVLGRHYFERAVAHDAANPDRRKMFAGWLLGAGETDEASLHLKQAMLLDVSKDNIKACISLLLYHGLSKETIYGMLPERIYPRFVFADTMSAFGHGELAREAILRAMDYLECDDSLRPWHFMKIYRVYMTEKDYDMALSVLQRASEYFPGHPKIRLLTGDTYLKMGIPYRAAEEYEQVLIVDPDNRRATAGLKRLSSYL
;
A
#
# COMPACT_ATOMS: atom_id res chain seq x y z
N MET A 1 -37.29 -12.06 9.65
CA MET A 1 -36.30 -10.97 9.75
C MET A 1 -34.96 -11.42 10.31
N ARG A 2 -34.85 -12.10 11.48
CA ARG A 2 -33.56 -12.59 12.05
C ARG A 2 -32.79 -13.53 11.11
N ASN A 3 -33.48 -14.37 10.33
CA ASN A 3 -32.85 -15.22 9.32
C ASN A 3 -32.40 -14.43 8.07
N VAL A 4 -33.10 -13.36 7.73
CA VAL A 4 -32.68 -12.43 6.63
C VAL A 4 -31.39 -11.72 7.03
N SER A 5 -31.35 -11.15 8.24
CA SER A 5 -30.12 -10.56 8.81
C SER A 5 -28.94 -11.55 8.79
N TYR A 6 -29.16 -12.80 9.16
CA TYR A 6 -28.13 -13.84 9.14
C TYR A 6 -27.66 -14.18 7.71
N ARG A 7 -28.56 -14.21 6.72
CA ARG A 7 -28.18 -14.44 5.32
C ARG A 7 -27.34 -13.29 4.77
N ILE A 8 -27.72 -12.04 5.08
CA ILE A 8 -26.94 -10.85 4.71
C ILE A 8 -25.55 -10.90 5.35
N PHE A 9 -25.48 -11.24 6.63
CA PHE A 9 -24.22 -11.42 7.34
C PHE A 9 -23.30 -12.44 6.67
N LEU A 10 -23.83 -13.62 6.30
CA LEU A 10 -23.06 -14.63 5.56
C LEU A 10 -22.65 -14.15 4.17
N PHE A 11 -23.55 -13.45 3.48
CA PHE A 11 -23.24 -12.87 2.17
C PHE A 11 -22.02 -11.94 2.25
N VAL A 12 -21.99 -11.03 3.20
CA VAL A 12 -20.86 -10.10 3.36
C VAL A 12 -19.55 -10.83 3.63
N LEU A 13 -19.56 -11.87 4.48
CA LEU A 13 -18.38 -12.68 4.77
C LEU A 13 -17.85 -13.43 3.55
N ILE A 14 -18.73 -13.85 2.64
CA ILE A 14 -18.35 -14.55 1.41
C ILE A 14 -17.96 -13.56 0.32
N PHE A 15 -18.78 -12.53 0.13
CA PHE A 15 -18.60 -11.54 -0.94
C PHE A 15 -17.31 -10.75 -0.81
N SER A 16 -17.02 -10.23 0.40
CA SER A 16 -15.90 -9.28 0.57
C SER A 16 -14.53 -9.84 0.15
N PRO A 17 -14.11 -11.07 0.51
CA PRO A 17 -12.84 -11.59 0.03
C PRO A 17 -12.86 -11.99 -1.45
N LEU A 18 -14.02 -12.43 -1.99
CA LEU A 18 -14.14 -12.84 -3.40
C LEU A 18 -14.21 -11.64 -4.35
N ALA A 19 -14.70 -10.49 -3.90
CA ALA A 19 -14.77 -9.26 -4.67
C ALA A 19 -13.45 -8.46 -4.58
N PHE A 20 -12.33 -9.07 -4.97
CA PHE A 20 -10.99 -8.45 -4.98
C PHE A 20 -10.57 -7.89 -3.61
N GLY A 21 -11.01 -8.51 -2.49
CA GLY A 21 -10.81 -7.97 -1.14
C GLY A 21 -11.67 -6.73 -0.84
N ALA A 22 -12.75 -6.52 -1.59
CA ALA A 22 -13.65 -5.36 -1.57
C ALA A 22 -12.91 -4.03 -1.78
N ARG A 23 -11.92 -4.01 -2.68
CA ARG A 23 -11.11 -2.83 -2.96
C ARG A 23 -11.83 -1.81 -3.85
N ASP A 24 -12.61 -2.30 -4.80
CA ASP A 24 -13.37 -1.47 -5.72
C ASP A 24 -14.45 -0.65 -4.97
N PRO A 25 -14.68 0.64 -5.33
CA PRO A 25 -15.68 1.49 -4.68
C PRO A 25 -17.08 0.88 -4.64
N LEU A 26 -17.51 0.20 -5.71
CA LEU A 26 -18.80 -0.48 -5.74
C LEU A 26 -18.84 -1.66 -4.77
N ALA A 27 -17.76 -2.47 -4.71
CA ALA A 27 -17.67 -3.59 -3.78
C ALA A 27 -17.68 -3.11 -2.32
N LEU A 28 -16.98 -1.99 -2.02
CA LEU A 28 -17.02 -1.35 -0.71
C LEU A 28 -18.43 -0.84 -0.37
N ALA A 29 -19.10 -0.17 -1.29
CA ALA A 29 -20.47 0.29 -1.09
C ALA A 29 -21.43 -0.87 -0.78
N ILE A 30 -21.35 -1.99 -1.53
CA ILE A 30 -22.14 -3.21 -1.27
C ILE A 30 -21.85 -3.77 0.13
N LEU A 31 -20.58 -3.79 0.56
CA LEU A 31 -20.19 -4.23 1.89
C LEU A 31 -20.82 -3.34 2.97
N GLU A 32 -20.68 -2.03 2.88
CA GLU A 32 -21.20 -1.06 3.85
C GLU A 32 -22.72 -1.12 3.94
N TRP A 33 -23.43 -1.07 2.80
CA TRP A 33 -24.87 -1.22 2.74
C TRP A 33 -25.36 -2.53 3.36
N SER A 34 -24.69 -3.63 3.05
CA SER A 34 -25.06 -4.93 3.58
C SER A 34 -24.89 -5.01 5.10
N CYS A 35 -23.84 -4.40 5.66
CA CYS A 35 -23.64 -4.32 7.11
C CYS A 35 -24.80 -3.56 7.78
N VAL A 36 -25.18 -2.42 7.20
CA VAL A 36 -26.31 -1.61 7.72
C VAL A 36 -27.64 -2.34 7.61
N PHE A 37 -27.98 -2.90 6.44
CA PHE A 37 -29.20 -3.67 6.26
C PHE A 37 -29.26 -4.87 7.20
N GLY A 38 -28.12 -5.58 7.37
CA GLY A 38 -28.03 -6.67 8.34
C GLY A 38 -28.40 -6.24 9.76
N ALA A 39 -27.90 -5.07 10.20
CA ALA A 39 -28.24 -4.50 11.50
C ALA A 39 -29.72 -4.06 11.59
N VAL A 40 -30.24 -3.39 10.55
CA VAL A 40 -31.67 -2.99 10.49
C VAL A 40 -32.58 -4.19 10.62
N PHE A 41 -32.36 -5.24 9.80
CA PHE A 41 -33.20 -6.45 9.86
C PHE A 41 -33.09 -7.19 11.19
N TYR A 42 -31.91 -7.14 11.86
CA TYR A 42 -31.79 -7.68 13.21
C TYR A 42 -32.61 -6.90 14.23
N LEU A 43 -32.49 -5.57 14.23
CA LEU A 43 -33.22 -4.68 15.15
C LEU A 43 -34.74 -4.78 14.95
N LEU A 44 -35.21 -4.86 13.71
CA LEU A 44 -36.63 -5.09 13.37
C LEU A 44 -37.13 -6.49 13.82
N ALA A 45 -36.24 -7.44 13.98
CA ALA A 45 -36.58 -8.77 14.48
C ALA A 45 -36.77 -8.82 16.01
N LEU A 46 -36.34 -7.79 16.74
CA LEU A 46 -36.48 -7.69 18.20
C LEU A 46 -37.91 -7.24 18.54
N LYS A 47 -38.75 -8.16 19.03
CA LYS A 47 -40.15 -7.92 19.39
C LYS A 47 -40.29 -7.38 20.82
N GLY A 48 -41.20 -6.47 21.06
CA GLY A 48 -41.60 -5.96 22.38
C GLY A 48 -40.39 -5.38 23.15
N ASN A 49 -40.23 -5.83 24.39
CA ASN A 49 -39.17 -5.36 25.30
C ASN A 49 -37.82 -6.11 25.10
N ALA A 50 -37.72 -7.01 24.11
CA ALA A 50 -36.46 -7.69 23.81
C ALA A 50 -35.35 -6.66 23.47
N THR A 51 -34.19 -6.83 24.10
CA THR A 51 -33.02 -5.98 23.91
C THR A 51 -31.88 -6.79 23.27
N PRO A 52 -30.97 -6.15 22.53
CA PRO A 52 -29.75 -6.83 22.06
C PRO A 52 -28.81 -7.13 23.22
N TYR A 53 -27.87 -8.07 23.03
CA TYR A 53 -26.83 -8.33 24.01
C TYR A 53 -25.82 -7.19 24.09
N ARG A 54 -25.23 -7.01 25.29
CA ARG A 54 -24.10 -6.11 25.50
C ARG A 54 -22.85 -6.65 24.77
N VAL A 55 -22.24 -5.82 23.94
CA VAL A 55 -21.05 -6.17 23.18
C VAL A 55 -19.82 -5.54 23.83
N PRO A 56 -18.80 -6.33 24.23
CA PRO A 56 -17.57 -5.80 24.80
C PRO A 56 -16.82 -4.90 23.81
N GLY A 57 -16.28 -3.78 24.30
CA GLY A 57 -15.47 -2.87 23.45
C GLY A 57 -16.26 -1.98 22.48
N LEU A 58 -17.61 -2.04 22.49
CA LEU A 58 -18.43 -1.23 21.56
C LEU A 58 -18.28 0.26 21.82
N LEU A 59 -18.14 0.69 23.09
CA LEU A 59 -17.98 2.09 23.45
C LEU A 59 -16.67 2.70 22.90
N PRO A 60 -15.47 2.16 23.16
CA PRO A 60 -14.25 2.73 22.61
C PRO A 60 -14.22 2.68 21.07
N LEU A 61 -14.80 1.66 20.43
CA LEU A 61 -14.92 1.61 18.98
C LEU A 61 -15.89 2.68 18.43
N GLY A 62 -17.01 2.91 19.10
CA GLY A 62 -17.92 4.01 18.77
C GLY A 62 -17.29 5.39 18.95
N LEU A 63 -16.50 5.58 20.03
CA LEU A 63 -15.73 6.80 20.24
C LEU A 63 -14.63 6.98 19.19
N PHE A 64 -14.02 5.89 18.70
CA PHE A 64 -13.07 5.96 17.60
C PHE A 64 -13.75 6.45 16.30
N VAL A 65 -14.93 5.93 15.96
CA VAL A 65 -15.73 6.45 14.84
C VAL A 65 -16.08 7.93 15.06
N GLY A 66 -16.49 8.29 16.27
CA GLY A 66 -16.75 9.68 16.65
C GLY A 66 -15.52 10.58 16.50
N TRP A 67 -14.32 10.05 16.77
CA TRP A 67 -13.06 10.76 16.58
C TRP A 67 -12.78 11.04 15.10
N LEU A 68 -13.02 10.08 14.20
CA LEU A 68 -12.87 10.28 12.75
C LEU A 68 -13.81 11.39 12.24
N VAL A 69 -15.06 11.38 12.69
CA VAL A 69 -16.02 12.44 12.35
C VAL A 69 -15.55 13.79 12.91
N PHE A 70 -15.07 13.82 14.16
CA PHE A 70 -14.57 15.03 14.79
C PHE A 70 -13.35 15.64 14.05
N GLN A 71 -12.42 14.78 13.56
CA GLN A 71 -11.31 15.25 12.75
C GLN A 71 -11.76 15.94 11.45
N ALA A 72 -12.90 15.52 10.87
CA ALA A 72 -13.38 16.01 9.58
C ALA A 72 -14.30 17.24 9.69
N VAL A 73 -14.88 17.49 10.86
CA VAL A 73 -15.78 18.64 11.09
C VAL A 73 -14.95 19.91 11.24
N PRO A 74 -15.32 21.02 10.55
CA PRO A 74 -14.69 22.32 10.76
C PRO A 74 -14.83 22.81 12.21
N LEU A 75 -13.71 23.22 12.78
CA LEU A 75 -13.59 23.78 14.13
C LEU A 75 -13.10 25.23 14.05
N PRO A 76 -13.31 26.06 15.10
CA PRO A 76 -12.73 27.40 15.15
C PRO A 76 -11.21 27.33 14.92
N ALA A 77 -10.69 28.14 14.00
CA ALA A 77 -9.27 28.13 13.62
C ALA A 77 -8.35 28.40 14.83
N THR A 78 -8.81 29.19 15.80
CA THR A 78 -8.11 29.42 17.06
C THR A 78 -7.95 28.16 17.89
N LEU A 79 -8.96 27.28 17.93
CA LEU A 79 -8.89 25.99 18.62
C LEU A 79 -7.92 25.06 17.89
N VAL A 80 -8.02 24.97 16.54
CA VAL A 80 -7.11 24.13 15.75
C VAL A 80 -5.65 24.59 15.92
N LYS A 81 -5.40 25.90 15.98
CA LYS A 81 -4.06 26.45 16.26
C LYS A 81 -3.48 25.94 17.58
N TRP A 82 -4.31 25.67 18.57
CA TRP A 82 -3.87 25.17 19.88
C TRP A 82 -3.66 23.67 19.91
N VAL A 83 -4.57 22.88 19.30
CA VAL A 83 -4.54 21.41 19.41
C VAL A 83 -3.77 20.74 18.27
N SER A 84 -3.63 21.40 17.12
CA SER A 84 -2.89 20.95 15.94
C SER A 84 -2.24 22.13 15.21
N PRO A 85 -1.15 22.70 15.76
CA PRO A 85 -0.48 23.88 15.19
C PRO A 85 -0.03 23.66 13.74
N ALA A 86 0.45 22.45 13.42
CA ALA A 86 0.90 22.10 12.06
C ALA A 86 -0.26 22.14 11.06
N THR A 87 -1.44 21.60 11.41
CA THR A 87 -2.64 21.72 10.55
C THR A 87 -3.01 23.19 10.32
N TYR A 88 -3.02 24.00 11.39
CA TYR A 88 -3.30 25.43 11.26
C TYR A 88 -2.31 26.15 10.33
N LEU A 89 -1.01 25.83 10.43
CA LEU A 89 0.02 26.40 9.57
C LEU A 89 -0.19 26.03 8.10
N ILE A 90 -0.53 24.77 7.81
CA ILE A 90 -0.85 24.30 6.47
C ILE A 90 -2.01 25.12 5.86
N TYR A 91 -3.12 25.29 6.58
CA TYR A 91 -4.25 26.09 6.10
C TYR A 91 -3.89 27.56 5.94
N ARG A 92 -3.14 28.13 6.90
CA ARG A 92 -2.71 29.52 6.85
C ARG A 92 -1.83 29.82 5.65
N GLU A 93 -0.89 28.92 5.32
CA GLU A 93 0.07 29.14 4.24
C GLU A 93 -0.52 28.79 2.87
N ASN A 94 -1.42 27.82 2.78
CA ASN A 94 -1.89 27.32 1.50
C ASN A 94 -3.27 27.88 1.09
N LEU A 95 -4.16 28.16 2.05
CA LEU A 95 -5.47 28.75 1.79
C LEU A 95 -5.49 30.25 2.11
N GLY A 96 -4.84 30.68 3.20
CA GLY A 96 -4.86 32.06 3.69
C GLY A 96 -4.55 33.13 2.67
N PRO A 97 -3.60 32.96 1.71
CA PRO A 97 -3.33 33.95 0.67
C PRO A 97 -4.48 34.17 -0.33
N LEU A 98 -5.42 33.24 -0.46
CA LEU A 98 -6.60 33.35 -1.34
C LEU A 98 -7.84 33.84 -0.60
N GLU A 99 -8.01 33.41 0.67
CA GLU A 99 -9.21 33.65 1.47
C GLU A 99 -8.90 33.60 2.98
N GLU A 100 -9.47 34.54 3.73
CA GLU A 100 -9.50 34.48 5.19
C GLU A 100 -10.45 33.37 5.67
N PHE A 101 -10.05 32.63 6.72
CA PHE A 101 -10.83 31.55 7.25
C PHE A 101 -10.96 31.64 8.80
N SER A 102 -12.15 31.36 9.29
CA SER A 102 -12.44 31.29 10.72
C SER A 102 -12.64 29.86 11.22
N TRP A 103 -12.92 28.91 10.31
CA TRP A 103 -13.23 27.52 10.60
C TRP A 103 -12.44 26.61 9.65
N ILE A 104 -11.74 25.62 10.23
CA ILE A 104 -10.97 24.61 9.50
C ILE A 104 -11.06 23.28 10.23
N PRO A 105 -11.03 22.12 9.53
CA PRO A 105 -10.99 20.82 10.17
C PRO A 105 -9.58 20.49 10.70
N LEU A 106 -9.51 19.47 11.58
CA LEU A 106 -8.22 18.88 11.98
C LEU A 106 -7.62 18.02 10.85
N SER A 107 -8.48 17.40 10.04
CA SER A 107 -8.06 16.60 8.91
C SER A 107 -7.59 17.50 7.77
N VAL A 108 -6.43 17.15 7.17
CA VAL A 108 -5.93 17.79 5.94
C VAL A 108 -6.70 17.37 4.68
N TYR A 109 -7.54 16.33 4.79
CA TYR A 109 -8.45 15.91 3.73
C TYR A 109 -9.74 15.30 4.33
N PRO A 110 -10.71 16.15 4.73
CA PRO A 110 -11.92 15.73 5.44
C PRO A 110 -12.73 14.66 4.72
N GLY A 111 -12.79 14.70 3.38
CA GLY A 111 -13.51 13.73 2.56
C GLY A 111 -12.98 12.30 2.75
N LYS A 112 -11.67 12.11 2.72
CA LYS A 112 -11.04 10.80 2.99
C LYS A 112 -11.27 10.34 4.41
N THR A 113 -11.16 11.24 5.39
CA THR A 113 -11.37 10.89 6.81
C THR A 113 -12.82 10.48 7.09
N LEU A 114 -13.81 11.13 6.46
CA LEU A 114 -15.21 10.70 6.55
C LEU A 114 -15.46 9.36 5.86
N ALA A 115 -14.84 9.09 4.71
CA ALA A 115 -14.90 7.79 4.06
C ALA A 115 -14.43 6.67 5.00
N GLU A 116 -13.31 6.89 5.71
CA GLU A 116 -12.86 5.97 6.75
C GLU A 116 -13.86 5.86 7.91
N GLY A 117 -14.47 6.97 8.32
CA GLY A 117 -15.54 6.98 9.32
C GLY A 117 -16.71 6.09 8.93
N PHE A 118 -17.15 6.12 7.67
CA PHE A 118 -18.20 5.22 7.14
C PHE A 118 -17.76 3.77 7.17
N ARG A 119 -16.55 3.48 6.71
CA ARG A 119 -15.98 2.14 6.71
C ARG A 119 -15.90 1.53 8.12
N PHE A 120 -15.35 2.27 9.09
CA PHE A 120 -15.27 1.81 10.48
C PHE A 120 -16.63 1.70 11.15
N SER A 121 -17.62 2.52 10.78
CA SER A 121 -19.01 2.37 11.22
C SER A 121 -19.64 1.07 10.71
N ALA A 122 -19.37 0.70 9.46
CA ALA A 122 -19.80 -0.60 8.91
C ALA A 122 -19.16 -1.76 9.68
N TYR A 123 -17.86 -1.68 9.99
CA TYR A 123 -17.18 -2.69 10.82
C TYR A 123 -17.72 -2.76 12.25
N LEU A 124 -18.06 -1.63 12.86
CA LEU A 124 -18.70 -1.59 14.17
C LEU A 124 -20.06 -2.30 14.16
N LEU A 125 -20.91 -2.02 13.17
CA LEU A 125 -22.18 -2.69 13.00
C LEU A 125 -22.01 -4.19 12.70
N PHE A 126 -21.03 -4.55 11.91
CA PHE A 126 -20.70 -5.94 11.60
C PHE A 126 -20.20 -6.70 12.82
N TYR A 127 -19.30 -6.11 13.62
CA TYR A 127 -18.83 -6.65 14.89
C TYR A 127 -20.00 -6.86 15.86
N TRP A 128 -20.84 -5.84 16.03
CA TRP A 128 -22.04 -5.92 16.84
C TRP A 128 -22.98 -7.03 16.35
N GLY A 129 -23.27 -7.08 15.06
CA GLY A 129 -24.11 -8.11 14.44
C GLY A 129 -23.55 -9.53 14.58
N THR A 130 -22.22 -9.69 14.45
CA THR A 130 -21.53 -10.95 14.69
C THR A 130 -21.83 -11.51 16.08
N VAL A 131 -21.67 -10.68 17.12
CA VAL A 131 -21.95 -11.09 18.51
C VAL A 131 -23.43 -11.42 18.70
N GLN A 132 -24.34 -10.63 18.13
CA GLN A 132 -25.79 -10.86 18.24
C GLN A 132 -26.23 -12.18 17.57
N LEU A 133 -25.75 -12.44 16.34
CA LEU A 133 -26.16 -13.59 15.54
C LEU A 133 -25.49 -14.88 15.98
N LEU A 134 -24.20 -14.83 16.33
CA LEU A 134 -23.43 -16.01 16.73
C LEU A 134 -23.57 -16.39 18.22
N SER A 135 -24.36 -15.64 18.99
CA SER A 135 -24.85 -16.07 20.28
C SER A 135 -25.78 -17.30 20.16
N ASP A 136 -26.35 -17.55 19.00
CA ASP A 136 -27.04 -18.78 18.61
C ASP A 136 -26.00 -19.85 18.22
N ARG A 137 -26.02 -21.00 18.94
CA ARG A 137 -25.01 -22.10 18.78
C ARG A 137 -25.00 -22.72 17.37
N ASP A 138 -26.17 -22.82 16.74
CA ASP A 138 -26.28 -23.50 15.44
C ASP A 138 -25.80 -22.57 14.33
N LYS A 139 -26.12 -21.29 14.42
CA LYS A 139 -25.56 -20.25 13.54
C LYS A 139 -24.04 -20.12 13.72
N LEU A 140 -23.54 -20.14 14.96
CA LEU A 140 -22.10 -20.12 15.24
C LEU A 140 -21.39 -21.28 14.53
N LYS A 141 -21.84 -22.52 14.73
CA LYS A 141 -21.23 -23.71 14.11
C LYS A 141 -21.28 -23.63 12.59
N LYS A 142 -22.46 -23.27 12.03
CA LYS A 142 -22.63 -23.14 10.58
C LYS A 142 -21.72 -22.08 9.98
N THR A 143 -21.67 -20.88 10.57
CA THR A 143 -20.83 -19.78 10.07
C THR A 143 -19.37 -20.15 10.04
N VAL A 144 -18.87 -20.75 11.12
CA VAL A 144 -17.45 -21.12 11.23
C VAL A 144 -17.06 -22.17 10.17
N LEU A 145 -17.95 -23.14 9.89
CA LEU A 145 -17.70 -24.12 8.82
C LEU A 145 -17.78 -23.50 7.42
N VAL A 146 -18.70 -22.56 7.21
CA VAL A 146 -18.78 -21.81 5.92
C VAL A 146 -17.52 -21.02 5.68
N VAL A 147 -17.01 -20.30 6.69
CA VAL A 147 -15.77 -19.52 6.55
C VAL A 147 -14.55 -20.43 6.34
N ALA A 148 -14.48 -21.57 7.04
CA ALA A 148 -13.43 -22.56 6.83
C ALA A 148 -13.45 -23.14 5.40
N GLY A 149 -14.64 -23.47 4.90
CA GLY A 149 -14.84 -23.97 3.54
C GLY A 149 -14.47 -22.94 2.49
N LEU A 150 -14.92 -21.68 2.67
CA LEU A 150 -14.55 -20.55 1.78
C LEU A 150 -13.03 -20.38 1.69
N ALA A 151 -12.34 -20.33 2.83
CA ALA A 151 -10.89 -20.18 2.86
C ALA A 151 -10.16 -21.37 2.23
N GLY A 152 -10.68 -22.59 2.40
CA GLY A 152 -10.17 -23.80 1.73
C GLY A 152 -10.30 -23.70 0.20
N VAL A 153 -11.46 -23.30 -0.31
CA VAL A 153 -11.70 -23.10 -1.74
C VAL A 153 -10.82 -21.99 -2.30
N MET A 154 -10.68 -20.87 -1.58
CA MET A 154 -9.80 -19.78 -1.99
C MET A 154 -8.34 -20.21 -2.01
N ALA A 155 -7.91 -21.09 -1.09
CA ALA A 155 -6.55 -21.62 -1.10
C ALA A 155 -6.28 -22.52 -2.32
N VAL A 156 -7.25 -23.39 -2.67
CA VAL A 156 -7.17 -24.18 -3.93
C VAL A 156 -7.07 -23.24 -5.14
N TYR A 157 -7.96 -22.24 -5.23
CA TYR A 157 -7.94 -21.29 -6.32
C TYR A 157 -6.59 -20.56 -6.42
N ALA A 158 -6.06 -20.08 -5.31
CA ALA A 158 -4.77 -19.37 -5.27
C ALA A 158 -3.60 -20.26 -5.73
N ILE A 159 -3.57 -21.54 -5.32
CA ILE A 159 -2.55 -22.50 -5.73
C ILE A 159 -2.65 -22.78 -7.26
N VAL A 160 -3.86 -23.05 -7.75
CA VAL A 160 -4.10 -23.29 -9.17
C VAL A 160 -3.74 -22.05 -10.00
N GLU A 161 -4.14 -20.87 -9.56
CA GLU A 161 -3.81 -19.61 -10.24
C GLU A 161 -2.29 -19.39 -10.31
N THR A 162 -1.57 -19.57 -9.21
CA THR A 162 -0.12 -19.39 -9.18
C THR A 162 0.63 -20.35 -10.09
N LEU A 163 0.11 -21.57 -10.30
CA LEU A 163 0.78 -22.61 -11.07
C LEU A 163 0.39 -22.63 -12.56
N PHE A 164 -0.82 -22.22 -12.92
CA PHE A 164 -1.40 -22.52 -14.24
C PHE A 164 -1.95 -21.31 -15.00
N THR A 165 -1.97 -20.08 -14.41
CA THR A 165 -2.60 -18.96 -15.07
C THR A 165 -1.63 -17.93 -15.66
N ASN A 166 -2.17 -17.09 -16.54
CA ASN A 166 -1.48 -16.02 -17.27
C ASN A 166 -1.40 -14.68 -16.54
N GLY A 167 -1.47 -14.68 -15.22
CA GLY A 167 -1.34 -13.47 -14.40
C GLY A 167 -2.58 -12.60 -14.34
N LYS A 168 -3.80 -13.17 -14.50
CA LYS A 168 -5.07 -12.45 -14.38
C LYS A 168 -5.97 -13.08 -13.32
N ILE A 169 -6.46 -12.28 -12.38
CA ILE A 169 -7.46 -12.74 -11.40
C ILE A 169 -8.73 -13.14 -12.12
N TYR A 170 -9.27 -14.32 -11.81
CA TYR A 170 -10.45 -14.92 -12.47
C TYR A 170 -10.30 -15.07 -13.98
N GLY A 171 -9.10 -14.98 -14.54
CA GLY A 171 -8.82 -15.08 -15.96
C GLY A 171 -9.08 -13.80 -16.77
N PHE A 172 -9.71 -12.77 -16.20
CA PHE A 172 -10.06 -11.53 -16.91
C PHE A 172 -9.51 -10.23 -16.31
N TYR A 173 -9.36 -10.15 -14.99
CA TYR A 173 -8.90 -8.92 -14.34
C TYR A 173 -7.37 -8.86 -14.28
N ALA A 174 -6.78 -7.99 -15.08
CA ALA A 174 -5.36 -7.63 -14.96
C ALA A 174 -5.22 -6.60 -13.83
N GLY A 175 -4.65 -7.00 -12.70
CA GLY A 175 -4.33 -6.07 -11.61
C GLY A 175 -3.40 -4.92 -12.06
N PRO A 176 -3.21 -3.89 -11.22
CA PRO A 176 -2.28 -2.81 -11.52
C PRO A 176 -0.89 -3.35 -11.90
N ALA A 177 -0.27 -2.76 -12.93
CA ALA A 177 1.08 -3.09 -13.34
C ALA A 177 2.03 -3.06 -12.12
N ASN A 178 2.83 -4.11 -11.94
CA ASN A 178 3.75 -4.31 -10.80
C ASN A 178 3.15 -4.84 -9.48
N ASN A 179 1.86 -5.14 -9.36
CA ASN A 179 1.33 -5.86 -8.21
C ASN A 179 1.26 -7.36 -8.48
N THR A 180 1.89 -8.14 -7.60
CA THR A 180 1.72 -9.60 -7.58
C THR A 180 0.40 -9.91 -6.89
N HIS A 181 -0.62 -10.32 -7.64
CA HIS A 181 -1.88 -10.81 -7.08
C HIS A 181 -1.75 -12.27 -6.64
N VAL A 182 -2.60 -12.71 -5.74
CA VAL A 182 -2.72 -14.13 -5.35
C VAL A 182 -4.19 -14.41 -5.02
N GLY A 183 -4.73 -15.43 -5.64
CA GLY A 183 -6.13 -15.76 -5.50
C GLY A 183 -7.02 -14.57 -5.88
N PRO A 184 -8.12 -14.32 -5.17
CA PRO A 184 -9.02 -13.22 -5.48
C PRO A 184 -8.52 -11.83 -5.03
N TYR A 185 -7.31 -11.72 -4.47
CA TYR A 185 -6.77 -10.46 -3.96
C TYR A 185 -5.79 -9.82 -4.94
N VAL A 186 -5.99 -8.52 -5.20
CA VAL A 186 -5.09 -7.72 -6.04
C VAL A 186 -3.68 -7.61 -5.44
N TYR A 187 -3.54 -7.78 -4.12
CA TYR A 187 -2.28 -7.66 -3.41
C TYR A 187 -1.99 -8.89 -2.55
N HIS A 188 -0.88 -9.57 -2.84
CA HIS A 188 -0.51 -10.85 -2.23
C HIS A 188 -0.35 -10.81 -0.70
N ASN A 189 0.07 -9.67 -0.14
CA ASN A 189 0.17 -9.52 1.32
C ASN A 189 -1.22 -9.53 1.98
N HIS A 190 -2.22 -8.88 1.37
CA HIS A 190 -3.57 -8.88 1.91
C HIS A 190 -4.20 -10.29 1.88
N TYR A 191 -3.94 -11.06 0.81
CA TYR A 191 -4.33 -12.48 0.76
C TYR A 191 -3.72 -13.27 1.90
N SER A 192 -2.40 -13.13 2.13
CA SER A 192 -1.72 -13.85 3.21
C SER A 192 -2.21 -13.41 4.60
N GLY A 193 -2.58 -12.13 4.77
CA GLY A 193 -3.20 -11.62 5.99
C GLY A 193 -4.57 -12.24 6.26
N PHE A 194 -5.42 -12.36 5.22
CA PHE A 194 -6.71 -13.03 5.30
C PHE A 194 -6.55 -14.51 5.71
N MET A 195 -5.70 -15.25 5.02
CA MET A 195 -5.44 -16.67 5.34
C MET A 195 -4.83 -16.84 6.73
N GLY A 196 -3.91 -15.95 7.11
CA GLY A 196 -3.29 -15.95 8.45
C GLY A 196 -4.28 -15.76 9.60
N MET A 197 -5.37 -15.01 9.39
CA MET A 197 -6.45 -14.89 10.38
C MET A 197 -7.29 -16.15 10.51
N ILE A 198 -7.59 -16.82 9.40
CA ILE A 198 -8.56 -17.93 9.39
C ILE A 198 -7.91 -19.28 9.70
N LEU A 199 -6.67 -19.52 9.28
CA LEU A 199 -5.97 -20.79 9.48
C LEU A 199 -5.92 -21.24 10.94
N PRO A 200 -5.60 -20.39 11.95
CA PRO A 200 -5.64 -20.81 13.36
C PRO A 200 -7.02 -21.26 13.82
N MET A 201 -8.08 -20.61 13.31
CA MET A 201 -9.48 -21.03 13.60
C MET A 201 -9.76 -22.40 13.01
N VAL A 202 -9.36 -22.66 11.77
CA VAL A 202 -9.52 -23.97 11.11
C VAL A 202 -8.77 -25.06 11.86
N LEU A 203 -7.54 -24.79 12.32
CA LEU A 203 -6.77 -25.71 13.17
C LEU A 203 -7.45 -25.96 14.52
N GLY A 204 -8.07 -24.94 15.12
CA GLY A 204 -8.89 -25.09 16.32
C GLY A 204 -10.05 -26.08 16.10
N LEU A 205 -10.78 -25.94 14.99
CA LEU A 205 -11.85 -26.87 14.60
C LEU A 205 -11.32 -28.28 14.30
N TYR A 206 -10.22 -28.38 13.55
CA TYR A 206 -9.53 -29.64 13.27
C TYR A 206 -9.22 -30.40 14.55
N LEU A 207 -8.70 -29.72 15.57
CA LEU A 207 -8.40 -30.31 16.87
C LEU A 207 -9.66 -30.75 17.63
N TYR A 208 -10.76 -30.01 17.49
CA TYR A 208 -12.03 -30.37 18.14
C TYR A 208 -12.68 -31.60 17.52
N TYR A 209 -12.78 -31.65 16.19
CA TYR A 209 -13.44 -32.75 15.47
C TYR A 209 -12.58 -34.01 15.38
N ARG A 210 -11.43 -34.06 16.05
CA ARG A 210 -10.60 -35.25 16.12
C ARG A 210 -11.38 -36.43 16.70
N PRO A 211 -11.47 -37.58 16.00
CA PRO A 211 -12.09 -38.79 16.53
C PRO A 211 -11.46 -39.22 17.84
N GLN A 212 -12.30 -39.51 18.84
CA GLN A 212 -11.89 -40.00 20.14
C GLN A 212 -12.18 -41.50 20.17
N ALA A 213 -11.23 -42.31 19.74
CA ALA A 213 -11.31 -43.76 19.91
C ALA A 213 -11.38 -44.06 21.39
N ARG A 214 -12.55 -44.51 21.88
CA ARG A 214 -12.78 -44.77 23.30
C ARG A 214 -12.25 -46.13 23.73
N TYR A 215 -12.45 -47.16 22.92
CA TYR A 215 -11.95 -48.54 23.15
C TYR A 215 -12.06 -49.29 21.80
N GLY A 216 -11.31 -50.37 21.62
CA GLY A 216 -11.39 -51.21 20.43
C GLY A 216 -10.05 -51.51 19.76
N SER A 217 -10.05 -52.50 18.88
CA SER A 217 -8.92 -52.86 18.03
C SER A 217 -8.53 -51.70 17.06
N TRP A 218 -7.32 -51.71 16.53
CA TRP A 218 -6.90 -50.71 15.56
C TRP A 218 -7.81 -50.69 14.31
N ARG A 219 -8.38 -51.85 13.92
CA ARG A 219 -9.32 -52.01 12.81
C ARG A 219 -10.63 -51.27 13.07
N GLU A 220 -11.24 -51.46 14.24
CA GLU A 220 -12.46 -50.76 14.67
C GLU A 220 -12.24 -49.24 14.71
N ARG A 221 -11.07 -48.77 15.14
CA ARG A 221 -10.70 -47.34 15.13
C ARG A 221 -10.62 -46.78 13.74
N VAL A 222 -10.08 -47.54 12.78
CA VAL A 222 -10.02 -47.14 11.36
C VAL A 222 -11.42 -47.09 10.76
N VAL A 223 -12.25 -48.10 11.02
CA VAL A 223 -13.64 -48.13 10.54
C VAL A 223 -14.45 -46.99 11.14
N GLU A 224 -14.38 -46.75 12.45
CA GLU A 224 -15.05 -45.63 13.13
C GLU A 224 -14.58 -44.25 12.57
N PHE A 225 -13.29 -44.16 12.29
CA PHE A 225 -12.70 -42.94 11.68
C PHE A 225 -13.30 -42.67 10.30
N TRP A 226 -13.41 -43.67 9.42
CA TRP A 226 -13.89 -43.52 8.06
C TRP A 226 -15.41 -43.51 7.94
N SER A 227 -16.16 -44.13 8.87
CA SER A 227 -17.61 -44.16 8.85
C SER A 227 -18.28 -42.97 9.54
N GLY A 228 -17.56 -42.27 10.42
CA GLY A 228 -18.10 -41.19 11.23
C GLY A 228 -18.02 -39.82 10.59
N ALA A 229 -19.13 -39.07 10.61
CA ALA A 229 -19.16 -37.66 10.10
C ALA A 229 -18.09 -36.74 10.74
N ALA A 230 -17.73 -37.01 12.02
CA ALA A 230 -16.64 -36.30 12.69
C ALA A 230 -15.26 -36.58 12.07
N GLY A 231 -15.02 -37.82 11.62
CA GLY A 231 -13.79 -38.25 10.95
C GLY A 231 -13.63 -37.56 9.61
N HIS A 232 -14.68 -37.55 8.78
CA HIS A 232 -14.68 -36.87 7.49
C HIS A 232 -14.41 -35.36 7.65
N LEU A 233 -15.09 -34.71 8.60
CA LEU A 233 -14.90 -33.27 8.85
C LEU A 233 -13.50 -32.97 9.39
N HIS A 234 -12.94 -33.84 10.22
CA HIS A 234 -11.55 -33.72 10.68
C HIS A 234 -10.56 -33.78 9.53
N LEU A 235 -10.70 -34.74 8.59
CA LEU A 235 -9.84 -34.85 7.42
C LEU A 235 -9.97 -33.63 6.51
N LEU A 236 -11.19 -33.19 6.23
CA LEU A 236 -11.45 -32.03 5.37
C LEU A 236 -10.85 -30.76 5.94
N LEU A 237 -10.99 -30.52 7.25
CA LEU A 237 -10.39 -29.36 7.92
C LEU A 237 -8.86 -29.46 7.97
N GLY A 238 -8.30 -30.65 8.14
CA GLY A 238 -6.86 -30.87 8.06
C GLY A 238 -6.30 -30.57 6.67
N PHE A 239 -6.97 -31.09 5.64
CA PHE A 239 -6.61 -30.82 4.25
C PHE A 239 -6.72 -29.33 3.91
N ALA A 240 -7.83 -28.67 4.27
CA ALA A 240 -7.99 -27.23 4.09
C ALA A 240 -6.88 -26.43 4.81
N ALA A 241 -6.50 -26.83 6.04
CA ALA A 241 -5.43 -26.16 6.78
C ALA A 241 -4.07 -26.28 6.08
N VAL A 242 -3.76 -27.46 5.50
CA VAL A 242 -2.52 -27.65 4.73
C VAL A 242 -2.53 -26.77 3.48
N LEU A 243 -3.62 -26.79 2.71
CA LEU A 243 -3.75 -25.94 1.50
C LEU A 243 -3.64 -24.45 1.82
N MET A 244 -4.31 -23.99 2.87
CA MET A 244 -4.23 -22.59 3.31
C MET A 244 -2.78 -22.22 3.70
N GLY A 245 -2.12 -23.06 4.49
CA GLY A 245 -0.71 -22.83 4.84
C GLY A 245 0.19 -22.76 3.63
N THR A 246 0.08 -23.74 2.72
CA THR A 246 0.84 -23.78 1.46
C THR A 246 0.59 -22.51 0.61
N SER A 247 -0.66 -22.08 0.47
CA SER A 247 -1.00 -20.90 -0.31
C SER A 247 -0.41 -19.61 0.26
N VAL A 248 -0.23 -19.49 1.59
CA VAL A 248 0.46 -18.36 2.22
C VAL A 248 1.94 -18.35 1.83
N PHE A 249 2.61 -19.49 1.81
CA PHE A 249 4.00 -19.57 1.36
C PHE A 249 4.14 -19.23 -0.13
N LEU A 250 3.25 -19.78 -0.98
CA LEU A 250 3.22 -19.49 -2.42
C LEU A 250 2.89 -18.03 -2.74
N SER A 251 2.26 -17.32 -1.81
CA SER A 251 2.02 -15.88 -1.97
C SER A 251 3.31 -15.05 -1.99
N LEU A 252 4.45 -15.62 -1.56
CA LEU A 252 5.75 -14.95 -1.42
C LEU A 252 5.70 -13.68 -0.55
N SER A 253 4.72 -13.58 0.34
CA SER A 253 4.61 -12.51 1.32
C SER A 253 5.51 -12.77 2.52
N ARG A 254 6.69 -12.13 2.58
CA ARG A 254 7.61 -12.27 3.73
C ARG A 254 6.93 -11.97 5.06
N GLY A 255 6.18 -10.85 5.13
CA GLY A 255 5.42 -10.46 6.31
C GLY A 255 4.36 -11.47 6.69
N GLY A 256 3.62 -12.00 5.71
CA GLY A 256 2.59 -13.02 5.90
C GLY A 256 3.15 -14.34 6.45
N VAL A 257 4.26 -14.83 5.88
CA VAL A 257 4.92 -16.05 6.35
C VAL A 257 5.41 -15.90 7.79
N ILE A 258 6.14 -14.82 8.11
CA ILE A 258 6.65 -14.56 9.46
C ILE A 258 5.49 -14.46 10.46
N SER A 259 4.44 -13.71 10.13
CA SER A 259 3.27 -13.53 11.01
C SER A 259 2.53 -14.84 11.24
N LEU A 260 2.42 -15.67 10.20
CA LEU A 260 1.84 -17.01 10.32
C LEU A 260 2.69 -17.88 11.26
N CYS A 261 4.00 -17.93 11.11
CA CYS A 261 4.89 -18.68 11.99
C CYS A 261 4.77 -18.24 13.46
N LEU A 262 4.81 -16.92 13.71
CA LEU A 262 4.65 -16.36 15.05
C LEU A 262 3.28 -16.73 15.66
N SER A 263 2.22 -16.63 14.87
CA SER A 263 0.88 -16.99 15.33
C SER A 263 0.76 -18.49 15.63
N MET A 264 1.40 -19.35 14.85
CA MET A 264 1.43 -20.80 15.13
C MET A 264 2.19 -21.11 16.43
N ILE A 265 3.29 -20.42 16.70
CA ILE A 265 4.01 -20.53 17.97
C ILE A 265 3.09 -20.13 19.13
N CYS A 266 2.35 -19.02 19.00
CA CYS A 266 1.37 -18.61 19.99
C CYS A 266 0.27 -19.66 20.19
N LEU A 267 -0.28 -20.24 19.11
CA LEU A 267 -1.31 -21.27 19.18
C LEU A 267 -0.83 -22.50 19.94
N VAL A 268 0.37 -23.00 19.62
CA VAL A 268 1.00 -24.13 20.32
C VAL A 268 1.26 -23.77 21.79
N GLY A 269 1.74 -22.56 22.07
CA GLY A 269 1.93 -22.04 23.41
C GLY A 269 0.64 -22.05 24.24
N PHE A 270 -0.45 -21.49 23.72
CA PHE A 270 -1.75 -21.46 24.39
C PHE A 270 -2.31 -22.86 24.68
N PHE A 271 -2.17 -23.81 23.76
CA PHE A 271 -2.52 -25.19 24.01
C PHE A 271 -1.59 -25.84 25.04
N SER A 272 -0.39 -25.34 25.27
CA SER A 272 0.58 -25.85 26.23
C SER A 272 0.30 -25.45 27.66
N LEU A 273 -0.36 -24.32 27.88
CA LEU A 273 -0.70 -23.83 29.21
C LEU A 273 -1.71 -24.69 29.96
N ARG A 274 -2.32 -25.68 29.30
CA ARG A 274 -3.28 -26.59 29.90
C ARG A 274 -2.71 -28.03 30.06
N LYS A 275 -2.88 -28.62 31.24
CA LYS A 275 -2.51 -30.03 31.52
C LYS A 275 -3.27 -30.98 30.59
N GLY A 276 -2.64 -32.07 30.13
CA GLY A 276 -3.26 -33.10 29.28
C GLY A 276 -3.32 -32.83 27.77
N THR A 277 -2.57 -31.85 27.28
CA THR A 277 -2.63 -31.40 25.86
C THR A 277 -1.54 -31.99 24.94
N SER A 278 -0.71 -32.91 25.41
CA SER A 278 0.41 -33.51 24.66
C SER A 278 0.00 -34.04 23.26
N ARG A 279 -1.18 -34.69 23.17
CA ARG A 279 -1.70 -35.15 21.86
C ARG A 279 -2.12 -33.99 20.91
N ARG A 280 -2.67 -32.91 21.47
CA ARG A 280 -3.06 -31.72 20.63
C ARG A 280 -1.84 -31.03 20.01
N LYS A 281 -0.76 -30.92 20.80
CA LYS A 281 0.52 -30.38 20.29
C LYS A 281 1.04 -31.18 19.11
N ARG A 282 1.02 -32.55 19.20
CA ARG A 282 1.46 -33.43 18.11
C ARG A 282 0.66 -33.22 16.83
N PHE A 283 -0.65 -33.02 16.92
CA PHE A 283 -1.47 -32.74 15.72
C PHE A 283 -1.18 -31.39 15.09
N VAL A 284 -0.99 -30.31 15.86
CA VAL A 284 -0.58 -29.01 15.33
C VAL A 284 0.81 -29.12 14.71
N SER A 285 1.76 -29.76 15.39
CA SER A 285 3.11 -29.98 14.86
C SER A 285 3.09 -30.81 13.56
N LEU A 286 2.22 -31.84 13.48
CA LEU A 286 2.04 -32.60 12.24
C LEU A 286 1.47 -31.73 11.13
N SER A 287 0.49 -30.87 11.40
CA SER A 287 -0.05 -29.94 10.40
C SER A 287 1.02 -28.97 9.89
N VAL A 288 1.84 -28.41 10.78
CA VAL A 288 2.98 -27.57 10.41
C VAL A 288 3.99 -28.35 9.55
N LEU A 289 4.31 -29.58 9.95
CA LEU A 289 5.21 -30.46 9.16
C LEU A 289 4.64 -30.72 7.76
N LEU A 290 3.34 -31.02 7.63
CA LEU A 290 2.69 -31.25 6.35
C LEU A 290 2.68 -29.98 5.48
N ILE A 291 2.49 -28.79 6.07
CA ILE A 291 2.64 -27.51 5.36
C ILE A 291 4.08 -27.37 4.84
N LEU A 292 5.08 -27.60 5.67
CA LEU A 292 6.49 -27.52 5.27
C LEU A 292 6.83 -28.52 4.17
N LEU A 293 6.34 -29.74 4.26
CA LEU A 293 6.53 -30.78 3.22
C LEU A 293 5.84 -30.37 1.91
N SER A 294 4.62 -29.82 1.97
CA SER A 294 3.94 -29.36 0.75
C SER A 294 4.67 -28.16 0.11
N VAL A 295 5.21 -27.25 0.90
CA VAL A 295 6.04 -26.14 0.40
C VAL A 295 7.32 -26.67 -0.24
N SER A 296 7.97 -27.69 0.38
CA SER A 296 9.16 -28.34 -0.20
C SER A 296 8.87 -28.98 -1.57
N TRP A 297 7.66 -29.53 -1.73
CA TRP A 297 7.21 -30.10 -3.01
C TRP A 297 7.12 -29.06 -4.12
N PHE A 298 6.65 -27.86 -3.82
CA PHE A 298 6.56 -26.75 -4.78
C PHE A 298 7.90 -26.02 -5.02
N GLY A 299 8.94 -26.34 -4.23
CA GLY A 299 10.27 -25.74 -4.28
C GLY A 299 10.48 -24.57 -3.32
N TRP A 300 11.66 -24.53 -2.71
CA TRP A 300 12.09 -23.46 -1.82
C TRP A 300 12.72 -22.27 -2.55
N GLU A 301 13.19 -22.47 -3.78
CA GLU A 301 13.96 -21.48 -4.53
C GLU A 301 13.29 -20.11 -4.64
N PRO A 302 12.01 -19.99 -5.05
CA PRO A 302 11.35 -18.68 -5.13
C PRO A 302 11.25 -17.97 -3.77
N ILE A 303 11.11 -18.76 -2.68
CA ILE A 303 11.02 -18.23 -1.31
C ILE A 303 12.39 -17.70 -0.89
N VAL A 304 13.44 -18.52 -1.05
CA VAL A 304 14.82 -18.16 -0.70
C VAL A 304 15.29 -16.94 -1.49
N GLU A 305 15.04 -16.91 -2.80
CA GLU A 305 15.34 -15.78 -3.67
C GLU A 305 14.59 -14.50 -3.21
N ARG A 306 13.30 -14.64 -2.86
CA ARG A 306 12.50 -13.51 -2.37
C ARG A 306 13.04 -12.94 -1.05
N PHE A 307 13.52 -13.81 -0.14
CA PHE A 307 14.16 -13.37 1.11
C PHE A 307 15.57 -12.80 0.83
N GLY A 308 16.33 -13.42 -0.07
CA GLY A 308 17.67 -12.95 -0.48
C GLY A 308 17.67 -11.54 -1.05
N ARG A 309 16.66 -11.18 -1.83
CA ARG A 309 16.47 -9.80 -2.35
C ARG A 309 16.24 -8.74 -1.28
N ALA A 310 16.15 -9.11 0.01
CA ALA A 310 16.11 -8.15 1.10
C ALA A 310 17.50 -7.62 1.49
N PHE A 311 18.57 -8.22 0.98
CA PHE A 311 19.95 -7.84 1.24
C PHE A 311 20.60 -7.31 -0.05
N ASN A 312 21.45 -6.28 0.07
CA ASN A 312 22.25 -5.82 -1.06
C ASN A 312 23.49 -6.72 -1.27
N GLU A 313 24.31 -6.41 -2.28
CA GLU A 313 25.55 -7.14 -2.57
C GLU A 313 26.55 -7.13 -1.39
N GLU A 314 26.46 -6.15 -0.50
CA GLU A 314 27.24 -6.04 0.73
C GLU A 314 26.63 -6.82 1.91
N GLY A 315 25.52 -7.54 1.73
CA GLY A 315 24.81 -8.25 2.79
C GLY A 315 24.02 -7.35 3.75
N LYS A 316 23.89 -6.04 3.46
CA LYS A 316 23.08 -5.13 4.27
C LYS A 316 21.60 -5.28 3.93
N PHE A 317 20.76 -5.30 4.96
CA PHE A 317 19.31 -5.35 4.80
C PHE A 317 18.78 -4.02 4.24
N VAL A 318 18.30 -4.04 2.98
CA VAL A 318 17.75 -2.86 2.30
C VAL A 318 16.24 -3.04 2.13
N ASN A 319 15.48 -2.23 2.85
CA ASN A 319 14.03 -2.22 2.74
C ASN A 319 13.52 -0.77 2.77
N SER A 320 12.90 -0.33 1.69
CA SER A 320 12.30 1.01 1.57
C SER A 320 11.27 1.33 2.68
N ARG A 321 10.72 0.32 3.35
CA ARG A 321 9.79 0.52 4.46
C ARG A 321 10.41 1.25 5.65
N PHE A 322 11.69 0.98 5.96
CA PHE A 322 12.38 1.70 7.05
C PHE A 322 12.52 3.18 6.75
N THR A 323 12.78 3.54 5.50
CA THR A 323 12.82 4.94 5.08
C THR A 323 11.45 5.58 5.21
N ILE A 324 10.38 4.88 4.74
CA ILE A 324 9.00 5.35 4.90
C ILE A 324 8.64 5.54 6.38
N TRP A 325 9.07 4.65 7.27
CA TRP A 325 8.79 4.76 8.71
C TRP A 325 9.54 5.93 9.33
N ASN A 326 10.79 6.15 8.94
CA ASN A 326 11.58 7.30 9.39
C ASN A 326 10.94 8.62 8.93
N ASP A 327 10.50 8.69 7.67
CA ASP A 327 9.79 9.85 7.14
C ASP A 327 8.46 10.08 7.88
N ALA A 328 7.68 9.02 8.12
CA ALA A 328 6.43 9.07 8.84
C ALA A 328 6.59 9.50 10.31
N TYR A 329 7.78 9.30 10.91
CA TYR A 329 8.08 9.80 12.24
C TYR A 329 8.08 11.34 12.28
N GLY A 330 8.49 12.01 11.21
CA GLY A 330 8.33 13.46 11.06
C GLY A 330 6.86 13.88 11.15
N MET A 331 5.97 13.14 10.45
CA MET A 331 4.51 13.36 10.54
C MET A 331 3.99 13.17 11.97
N VAL A 332 4.45 12.10 12.66
CA VAL A 332 4.05 11.85 14.06
C VAL A 332 4.43 13.00 14.97
N ASN A 333 5.63 13.57 14.81
CA ASN A 333 6.08 14.70 15.64
C ASN A 333 5.21 15.95 15.41
N ASP A 334 4.90 16.27 14.16
CA ASP A 334 4.14 17.47 13.81
C ASP A 334 2.65 17.37 14.20
N PHE A 335 2.08 16.15 14.14
CA PHE A 335 0.65 15.90 14.37
C PHE A 335 0.38 14.93 15.54
N PHE A 336 1.24 14.90 16.54
CA PHE A 336 1.25 13.91 17.61
C PHE A 336 -0.11 13.68 18.27
N LEU A 337 -0.80 14.77 18.67
CA LEU A 337 -2.04 14.68 19.45
C LEU A 337 -3.23 14.22 18.59
N THR A 338 -3.44 14.86 17.46
CA THR A 338 -4.66 14.74 16.65
C THR A 338 -4.49 13.88 15.42
N GLY A 339 -3.26 13.68 14.94
CA GLY A 339 -3.00 13.14 13.61
C GLY A 339 -3.40 14.11 12.50
N THR A 340 -3.17 13.69 11.27
CA THR A 340 -3.48 14.44 10.04
C THR A 340 -4.90 14.20 9.52
N GLY A 341 -5.65 13.30 10.15
CA GLY A 341 -6.91 12.71 9.70
C GLY A 341 -6.72 11.28 9.22
N VAL A 342 -7.50 10.32 9.74
CA VAL A 342 -7.39 8.92 9.31
C VAL A 342 -7.72 8.81 7.83
N GLY A 343 -6.89 8.09 7.07
CA GLY A 343 -7.00 7.94 5.61
C GLY A 343 -6.27 9.01 4.79
N THR A 344 -5.57 9.98 5.41
CA THR A 344 -4.89 11.08 4.70
C THR A 344 -3.40 10.85 4.45
N PHE A 345 -2.85 9.68 4.78
CA PHE A 345 -1.42 9.39 4.64
C PHE A 345 -0.89 9.69 3.24
N GLU A 346 -1.57 9.20 2.21
CA GLU A 346 -1.21 9.43 0.80
C GLU A 346 -1.14 10.93 0.42
N ALA A 347 -2.00 11.75 1.01
CA ALA A 347 -2.08 13.18 0.70
C ALA A 347 -0.94 13.99 1.33
N ILE A 348 -0.52 13.66 2.55
CA ILE A 348 0.45 14.44 3.29
C ILE A 348 1.88 13.89 3.25
N TYR A 349 2.05 12.55 3.12
CA TYR A 349 3.35 11.89 3.11
C TYR A 349 4.33 12.43 2.06
N PRO A 350 3.91 12.86 0.84
CA PRO A 350 4.83 13.40 -0.16
C PRO A 350 5.64 14.61 0.34
N GLY A 351 5.12 15.38 1.31
CA GLY A 351 5.84 16.50 1.94
C GLY A 351 6.95 16.07 2.90
N TYR A 352 6.91 14.83 3.40
CA TYR A 352 7.91 14.25 4.33
C TYR A 352 8.86 13.25 3.64
N ARG A 353 8.56 12.89 2.41
CA ARG A 353 9.21 11.81 1.69
C ARG A 353 10.68 12.12 1.38
N SER A 354 11.59 11.26 1.85
CA SER A 354 13.00 11.27 1.49
C SER A 354 13.37 10.29 0.36
N LEU A 355 12.52 9.27 0.10
CA LEU A 355 12.74 8.28 -0.96
C LEU A 355 12.71 8.91 -2.34
N GLN A 356 13.78 8.67 -3.11
CA GLN A 356 13.87 9.05 -4.52
C GLN A 356 13.01 8.15 -5.40
N GLY A 357 12.48 8.69 -6.50
CA GLY A 357 11.71 7.95 -7.52
C GLY A 357 10.26 8.43 -7.67
N GLN A 358 9.64 8.11 -8.82
CA GLN A 358 8.31 8.59 -9.19
C GLN A 358 7.14 7.82 -8.54
N LYS A 359 7.38 6.67 -7.88
CA LYS A 359 6.28 5.85 -7.34
C LYS A 359 5.64 6.54 -6.14
N SER A 360 4.33 6.80 -6.21
CA SER A 360 3.55 7.24 -5.05
C SER A 360 3.57 6.19 -3.95
N VAL A 361 3.65 6.63 -2.71
CA VAL A 361 3.57 5.78 -1.52
C VAL A 361 2.23 6.06 -0.85
N GLY A 362 1.25 5.17 -1.08
CA GLY A 362 -0.11 5.34 -0.56
C GLY A 362 -0.24 5.05 0.94
N HIS A 363 0.66 4.24 1.52
CA HIS A 363 0.57 3.77 2.90
C HIS A 363 1.95 3.63 3.55
N ALA A 364 1.98 3.72 4.89
CA ALA A 364 3.21 3.53 5.67
C ALA A 364 3.77 2.09 5.65
N HIS A 365 3.05 1.11 5.12
CA HIS A 365 3.34 -0.32 5.27
C HIS A 365 3.56 -0.74 6.74
N ASN A 366 2.85 -0.09 7.65
CA ASN A 366 2.76 -0.39 9.07
C ASN A 366 1.50 0.29 9.61
N ASP A 367 0.46 -0.50 9.91
CA ASP A 367 -0.83 0.03 10.36
C ASP A 367 -0.72 0.84 11.67
N TYR A 368 0.26 0.54 12.53
CA TYR A 368 0.45 1.25 13.80
C TYR A 368 1.05 2.64 13.61
N ILE A 369 2.07 2.75 12.77
CA ILE A 369 2.69 4.05 12.43
C ILE A 369 1.66 4.90 11.67
N GLU A 370 0.92 4.31 10.73
CA GLU A 370 -0.09 5.02 9.97
C GLU A 370 -1.26 5.48 10.85
N LEU A 371 -1.72 4.65 11.80
CA LEU A 371 -2.72 5.06 12.78
C LEU A 371 -2.20 6.20 13.68
N LEU A 372 -0.94 6.15 14.09
CA LEU A 372 -0.35 7.18 14.96
C LEU A 372 -0.17 8.51 14.21
N SER A 373 0.30 8.47 12.95
CA SER A 373 0.49 9.68 12.13
C SER A 373 -0.84 10.31 11.69
N CYS A 374 -1.86 9.49 11.39
CA CYS A 374 -3.14 9.97 10.87
C CYS A 374 -4.23 10.12 11.96
N GLY A 375 -4.27 9.22 12.93
CA GLY A 375 -5.25 9.22 14.00
C GLY A 375 -4.79 9.93 15.28
N GLY A 376 -3.48 10.19 15.37
CA GLY A 376 -2.83 10.75 16.56
C GLY A 376 -2.85 9.81 17.75
N VAL A 377 -2.30 10.27 18.89
CA VAL A 377 -2.31 9.51 20.14
C VAL A 377 -3.74 9.24 20.63
N ILE A 378 -4.69 10.14 20.36
CA ILE A 378 -6.10 9.96 20.74
C ILE A 378 -6.68 8.72 20.02
N GLY A 379 -6.52 8.63 18.70
CA GLY A 379 -6.97 7.48 17.92
C GLY A 379 -6.33 6.17 18.39
N CYS A 380 -5.02 6.19 18.65
CA CYS A 380 -4.30 5.02 19.18
C CYS A 380 -4.83 4.58 20.54
N LEU A 381 -5.06 5.49 21.48
CA LEU A 381 -5.58 5.16 22.81
C LEU A 381 -6.99 4.55 22.74
N LEU A 382 -7.85 5.01 21.84
CA LEU A 382 -9.18 4.45 21.63
C LEU A 382 -9.11 3.01 21.09
N VAL A 383 -8.22 2.74 20.14
CA VAL A 383 -7.98 1.38 19.62
C VAL A 383 -7.38 0.48 20.69
N VAL A 384 -6.40 0.94 21.45
CA VAL A 384 -5.83 0.17 22.59
C VAL A 384 -6.90 -0.13 23.62
N TRP A 385 -7.76 0.83 23.96
CA TRP A 385 -8.87 0.59 24.87
C TRP A 385 -9.85 -0.47 24.33
N PHE A 386 -10.18 -0.43 23.03
CA PHE A 386 -10.99 -1.48 22.41
C PHE A 386 -10.37 -2.87 22.58
N VAL A 387 -9.08 -3.01 22.25
CA VAL A 387 -8.34 -4.29 22.34
C VAL A 387 -8.30 -4.80 23.78
N VAL A 388 -8.01 -3.93 24.75
CA VAL A 388 -7.96 -4.28 26.18
C VAL A 388 -9.35 -4.69 26.69
N ALA A 389 -10.41 -3.96 26.34
CA ALA A 389 -11.78 -4.28 26.73
C ALA A 389 -12.23 -5.63 26.17
N LEU A 390 -11.95 -5.89 24.89
CA LEU A 390 -12.21 -7.17 24.22
C LEU A 390 -11.46 -8.32 24.92
N PHE A 391 -10.15 -8.16 25.13
CA PHE A 391 -9.33 -9.19 25.77
C PHE A 391 -9.81 -9.52 27.20
N ARG A 392 -10.01 -8.49 28.03
CA ARG A 392 -10.47 -8.69 29.41
C ARG A 392 -11.80 -9.44 29.48
N ALA A 393 -12.77 -9.04 28.65
CA ALA A 393 -14.09 -9.66 28.63
C ALA A 393 -14.03 -11.13 28.17
N THR A 394 -13.31 -11.41 27.09
CA THR A 394 -13.22 -12.76 26.50
C THR A 394 -12.34 -13.70 27.33
N TRP A 395 -11.18 -13.22 27.85
CA TRP A 395 -10.26 -14.02 28.65
C TRP A 395 -10.85 -14.42 30.00
N ALA A 396 -11.53 -13.48 30.71
CA ALA A 396 -12.20 -13.76 31.99
C ALA A 396 -13.24 -14.88 31.85
N MET A 397 -14.00 -14.90 30.75
CA MET A 397 -15.00 -15.90 30.47
C MET A 397 -14.36 -17.22 29.99
N TYR A 398 -13.36 -17.16 29.09
CA TYR A 398 -12.60 -18.32 28.61
C TYR A 398 -12.02 -19.14 29.76
N ARG A 399 -11.44 -18.52 30.77
CA ARG A 399 -10.88 -19.22 31.95
C ARG A 399 -11.90 -20.03 32.70
N LYS A 400 -13.18 -19.65 32.73
CA LYS A 400 -14.30 -20.29 33.39
C LYS A 400 -14.92 -21.41 32.53
N ARG A 401 -14.64 -21.45 31.23
CA ARG A 401 -15.26 -22.38 30.27
C ARG A 401 -14.63 -23.77 30.39
N ARG A 402 -15.49 -24.80 30.30
CA ARG A 402 -15.08 -26.20 30.26
C ARG A 402 -15.39 -26.92 28.94
N ASP A 403 -16.12 -26.24 28.04
CA ASP A 403 -16.54 -26.77 26.75
C ASP A 403 -15.34 -26.84 25.77
N PRO A 404 -14.96 -28.05 25.28
CA PRO A 404 -13.83 -28.22 24.38
C PRO A 404 -13.98 -27.49 23.04
N TYR A 405 -15.22 -27.38 22.49
CA TYR A 405 -15.49 -26.64 21.26
C TYR A 405 -15.21 -25.13 21.44
N ALA A 406 -15.80 -24.60 22.52
CA ALA A 406 -15.58 -23.18 22.85
C ALA A 406 -14.09 -22.87 23.06
N HIS A 407 -13.32 -23.75 23.68
CA HIS A 407 -11.89 -23.58 23.88
C HIS A 407 -11.11 -23.55 22.55
N CYS A 408 -11.34 -24.53 21.68
CA CYS A 408 -10.63 -24.67 20.44
C CYS A 408 -10.97 -23.45 19.51
N LEU A 409 -12.24 -23.07 19.47
CA LEU A 409 -12.70 -21.95 18.65
C LEU A 409 -12.17 -20.61 19.17
N TYR A 410 -12.21 -20.38 20.50
CA TYR A 410 -11.68 -19.15 21.10
C TYR A 410 -10.18 -19.01 20.85
N LEU A 411 -9.39 -20.06 21.12
CA LEU A 411 -7.94 -19.99 20.88
C LEU A 411 -7.60 -19.79 19.40
N GLY A 412 -8.33 -20.47 18.51
CA GLY A 412 -8.16 -20.27 17.07
C GLY A 412 -8.47 -18.84 16.63
N SER A 413 -9.61 -18.30 17.08
CA SER A 413 -10.01 -16.90 16.74
C SER A 413 -9.04 -15.87 17.33
N PHE A 414 -8.65 -16.04 18.59
CA PHE A 414 -7.71 -15.15 19.25
C PHE A 414 -6.33 -15.17 18.59
N THR A 415 -5.85 -16.36 18.21
CA THR A 415 -4.59 -16.48 17.45
C THR A 415 -4.70 -15.86 16.07
N GLY A 416 -5.85 -15.95 15.41
CA GLY A 416 -6.11 -15.26 14.15
C GLY A 416 -6.03 -13.73 14.28
N ILE A 417 -6.55 -13.18 15.39
CA ILE A 417 -6.39 -11.74 15.72
C ILE A 417 -4.89 -11.41 15.90
N LEU A 418 -4.13 -12.24 16.62
CA LEU A 418 -2.69 -12.02 16.79
C LEU A 418 -1.93 -12.10 15.46
N ALA A 419 -2.32 -13.01 14.55
CA ALA A 419 -1.68 -13.15 13.26
C ALA A 419 -1.74 -11.86 12.44
N ILE A 420 -2.92 -11.21 12.35
CA ILE A 420 -3.04 -9.96 11.63
C ILE A 420 -2.33 -8.82 12.37
N CYS A 421 -2.35 -8.79 13.70
CA CYS A 421 -1.59 -7.80 14.48
C CYS A 421 -0.08 -7.90 14.21
N PHE A 422 0.49 -9.10 14.12
CA PHE A 422 1.88 -9.29 13.74
C PHE A 422 2.14 -8.85 12.29
N HIS A 423 1.22 -9.15 11.37
CA HIS A 423 1.37 -8.77 9.98
C HIS A 423 1.29 -7.24 9.77
N SER A 424 0.46 -6.57 10.54
CA SER A 424 0.28 -5.10 10.50
C SER A 424 1.50 -4.31 10.96
N VAL A 425 2.51 -4.95 11.59
CA VAL A 425 3.82 -4.32 11.87
C VAL A 425 4.59 -4.02 10.57
N VAL A 426 4.38 -4.84 9.53
CA VAL A 426 5.15 -4.76 8.28
C VAL A 426 4.29 -4.54 7.05
N ASP A 427 2.96 -4.33 7.22
CA ASP A 427 2.05 -4.07 6.10
C ASP A 427 0.82 -3.24 6.55
N PHE A 428 -0.05 -2.84 5.59
CA PHE A 428 -1.26 -2.04 5.77
C PHE A 428 -2.54 -2.89 5.58
N ASN A 429 -2.70 -3.92 6.40
CA ASN A 429 -3.79 -4.90 6.26
C ASN A 429 -5.18 -4.33 6.54
N PHE A 430 -5.31 -3.32 7.41
CA PHE A 430 -6.59 -2.70 7.74
C PHE A 430 -7.15 -1.82 6.63
N TYR A 431 -6.35 -1.47 5.62
CA TYR A 431 -6.80 -0.80 4.40
C TYR A 431 -7.32 -1.76 3.32
N SER A 432 -7.18 -3.08 3.52
CA SER A 432 -7.97 -4.08 2.78
C SER A 432 -9.33 -4.24 3.45
N ASN A 433 -10.40 -3.82 2.76
CA ASN A 433 -11.74 -3.79 3.34
C ASN A 433 -12.21 -5.17 3.83
N ALA A 434 -11.88 -6.23 3.10
CA ALA A 434 -12.18 -7.60 3.52
C ALA A 434 -11.38 -8.02 4.75
N ASN A 435 -10.10 -7.65 4.86
CA ASN A 435 -9.26 -8.00 6.02
C ASN A 435 -9.73 -7.26 7.27
N GLY A 436 -10.08 -5.96 7.16
CA GLY A 436 -10.70 -5.21 8.24
C GLY A 436 -11.99 -5.86 8.71
N LEU A 437 -12.89 -6.22 7.78
CA LEU A 437 -14.14 -6.91 8.12
C LEU A 437 -13.90 -8.25 8.84
N VAL A 438 -12.96 -9.07 8.34
CA VAL A 438 -12.62 -10.38 8.93
C VAL A 438 -11.95 -10.22 10.29
N PHE A 439 -11.14 -9.18 10.51
CA PHE A 439 -10.63 -8.86 11.85
C PHE A 439 -11.78 -8.65 12.85
N PHE A 440 -12.77 -7.83 12.50
CA PHE A 440 -13.92 -7.59 13.36
C PHE A 440 -14.84 -8.81 13.48
N PHE A 441 -14.91 -9.66 12.45
CA PHE A 441 -15.50 -10.99 12.56
C PHE A 441 -14.78 -11.85 13.60
N MET A 442 -13.45 -11.93 13.55
CA MET A 442 -12.67 -12.71 14.52
C MET A 442 -12.81 -12.20 15.94
N CYS A 443 -12.89 -10.88 16.14
CA CYS A 443 -13.20 -10.26 17.43
C CYS A 443 -14.58 -10.70 17.94
N GLY A 444 -15.61 -10.63 17.09
CA GLY A 444 -16.96 -11.06 17.42
C GLY A 444 -17.05 -12.58 17.67
N LEU A 445 -16.31 -13.35 16.90
CA LEU A 445 -16.21 -14.81 17.06
C LEU A 445 -15.53 -15.20 18.39
N ALA A 446 -14.49 -14.49 18.80
CA ALA A 446 -13.86 -14.68 20.11
C ALA A 446 -14.84 -14.41 21.27
N VAL A 447 -15.67 -13.35 21.16
CA VAL A 447 -16.76 -13.08 22.11
C VAL A 447 -17.79 -14.20 22.08
N ALA A 448 -18.29 -14.58 20.91
CA ALA A 448 -19.30 -15.63 20.78
C ALA A 448 -18.77 -16.97 21.29
N ALA A 449 -17.55 -17.38 20.95
CA ALA A 449 -16.92 -18.61 21.42
C ALA A 449 -16.77 -18.65 22.96
N SER A 450 -16.44 -17.52 23.58
CA SER A 450 -16.29 -17.46 25.03
C SER A 450 -17.63 -17.41 25.78
N HIS A 451 -18.68 -16.81 25.24
CA HIS A 451 -19.93 -16.55 25.94
C HIS A 451 -21.08 -17.47 25.53
N THR A 452 -21.17 -17.96 24.29
CA THR A 452 -22.25 -18.82 23.81
C THR A 452 -22.27 -20.16 24.56
N ARG A 453 -23.44 -20.57 25.06
CA ARG A 453 -23.62 -21.88 25.73
C ARG A 453 -23.91 -22.93 24.68
N LEU A 454 -22.98 -23.87 24.48
CA LEU A 454 -23.10 -24.98 23.54
C LEU A 454 -23.76 -26.22 24.12
N ARG A 455 -23.92 -26.27 25.47
CA ARG A 455 -24.66 -27.28 26.20
C ARG A 455 -25.62 -26.60 27.17
N GLY A 456 -26.89 -26.98 27.17
CA GLY A 456 -27.92 -26.45 28.06
C GLY A 456 -28.96 -25.57 27.35
N ARG A 457 -29.92 -25.04 28.12
CA ARG A 457 -31.09 -24.27 27.62
C ARG A 457 -30.76 -22.79 27.27
N GLN A 458 -29.75 -22.24 27.93
CA GLN A 458 -29.39 -20.84 27.69
C GLN A 458 -28.35 -20.71 26.55
N GLU A 459 -28.56 -19.79 25.64
CA GLU A 459 -27.74 -19.59 24.44
C GLU A 459 -26.41 -18.88 24.74
N THR A 460 -26.40 -17.93 25.69
CA THR A 460 -25.22 -17.08 25.96
C THR A 460 -25.10 -16.68 27.43
N PHE A 461 -23.88 -16.29 27.83
CA PHE A 461 -23.61 -15.62 29.11
C PHE A 461 -23.56 -14.09 28.99
N LEU A 462 -23.78 -13.54 27.79
CA LEU A 462 -23.84 -12.10 27.60
C LEU A 462 -25.07 -11.55 28.33
N ALA A 463 -24.88 -10.41 29.00
CA ALA A 463 -25.99 -9.67 29.57
C ALA A 463 -26.78 -8.96 28.50
N ASP A 464 -28.08 -8.84 28.71
CA ASP A 464 -28.93 -8.00 27.88
C ASP A 464 -28.55 -6.53 28.04
N SER A 465 -28.71 -5.76 26.98
CA SER A 465 -28.55 -4.32 27.03
C SER A 465 -29.81 -3.65 27.60
N THR A 466 -29.68 -2.37 27.99
CA THR A 466 -30.85 -1.60 28.42
C THR A 466 -31.71 -1.15 27.25
N PRO A 467 -33.01 -0.81 27.45
CA PRO A 467 -33.83 -0.20 26.42
C PRO A 467 -33.24 1.07 25.82
N VAL A 468 -32.46 1.83 26.59
CA VAL A 468 -31.73 3.02 26.12
C VAL A 468 -30.69 2.62 25.07
N HIS A 469 -29.87 1.60 25.35
CA HIS A 469 -28.90 1.09 24.35
C HIS A 469 -29.57 0.60 23.06
N LYS A 470 -30.74 -0.06 23.16
CA LYS A 470 -31.52 -0.46 21.99
C LYS A 470 -31.93 0.75 21.15
N ARG A 471 -32.42 1.84 21.80
CA ARG A 471 -32.80 3.07 21.10
C ARG A 471 -31.59 3.75 20.46
N VAL A 472 -30.50 3.86 21.18
CA VAL A 472 -29.24 4.45 20.66
C VAL A 472 -28.73 3.66 19.45
N THR A 473 -28.67 2.33 19.54
CA THR A 473 -28.27 1.49 18.41
C THR A 473 -29.21 1.66 17.22
N TRP A 474 -30.52 1.78 17.45
CA TRP A 474 -31.52 1.98 16.42
C TRP A 474 -31.33 3.34 15.73
N VAL A 475 -31.23 4.42 16.49
CA VAL A 475 -31.00 5.77 15.97
C VAL A 475 -29.69 5.81 15.19
N PHE A 476 -28.60 5.31 15.77
CA PHE A 476 -27.32 5.24 15.08
C PHE A 476 -27.41 4.48 13.74
N THR A 477 -28.04 3.31 13.73
CA THR A 477 -28.17 2.49 12.53
C THR A 477 -29.00 3.19 11.43
N VAL A 478 -30.10 3.87 11.80
CA VAL A 478 -30.95 4.60 10.85
C VAL A 478 -30.25 5.84 10.30
N VAL A 479 -29.63 6.63 11.18
CA VAL A 479 -28.86 7.81 10.77
C VAL A 479 -27.71 7.39 9.87
N PHE A 480 -26.99 6.34 10.25
CA PHE A 480 -25.88 5.82 9.44
C PHE A 480 -26.37 5.29 8.07
N LEU A 481 -27.52 4.60 8.02
CA LEU A 481 -28.15 4.17 6.75
C LEU A 481 -28.37 5.35 5.79
N LEU A 482 -28.92 6.44 6.31
CA LEU A 482 -29.19 7.64 5.51
C LEU A 482 -27.88 8.28 5.03
N LEU A 483 -26.91 8.45 5.95
CA LEU A 483 -25.64 9.09 5.63
C LEU A 483 -24.81 8.27 4.62
N VAL A 484 -24.72 6.95 4.81
CA VAL A 484 -24.03 6.05 3.85
C VAL A 484 -24.72 6.08 2.50
N GLY A 485 -26.08 6.12 2.49
CA GLY A 485 -26.86 6.21 1.26
C GLY A 485 -26.55 7.44 0.45
N VAL A 486 -26.56 8.59 1.09
CA VAL A 486 -26.23 9.87 0.45
C VAL A 486 -24.77 9.90 0.01
N TYR A 487 -23.85 9.51 0.90
CA TYR A 487 -22.41 9.58 0.63
C TYR A 487 -21.99 8.61 -0.49
N GLN A 488 -22.28 7.33 -0.38
CA GLN A 488 -21.87 6.32 -1.37
C GLN A 488 -22.61 6.48 -2.70
N GLY A 489 -23.94 6.74 -2.65
CA GLY A 489 -24.73 7.01 -3.86
C GLY A 489 -24.25 8.27 -4.58
N GLY A 490 -23.92 9.32 -3.81
CA GLY A 490 -23.35 10.56 -4.33
C GLY A 490 -21.96 10.34 -4.94
N SER A 491 -21.06 9.68 -4.21
CA SER A 491 -19.69 9.41 -4.68
C SER A 491 -19.64 8.57 -5.95
N LEU A 492 -20.43 7.47 -6.03
CA LEU A 492 -20.50 6.62 -7.23
C LEU A 492 -21.07 7.40 -8.43
N ARG A 493 -22.10 8.22 -8.20
CA ARG A 493 -22.69 9.04 -9.27
C ARG A 493 -21.72 10.12 -9.73
N ALA A 494 -21.02 10.78 -8.81
CA ALA A 494 -20.01 11.79 -9.12
C ALA A 494 -18.85 11.21 -9.94
N SER A 495 -18.34 10.06 -9.55
CA SER A 495 -17.30 9.34 -10.31
C SER A 495 -17.78 8.99 -11.72
N ALA A 496 -18.98 8.43 -11.86
CA ALA A 496 -19.53 8.09 -13.17
C ALA A 496 -19.79 9.31 -14.08
N LEU A 497 -20.06 10.48 -13.50
CA LEU A 497 -20.16 11.74 -14.24
C LEU A 497 -18.77 12.25 -14.65
N PHE A 498 -17.81 12.19 -13.74
CA PHE A 498 -16.43 12.63 -13.99
C PHE A 498 -15.75 11.78 -15.07
N ASP A 499 -15.91 10.47 -15.04
CA ASP A 499 -15.37 9.53 -16.04
C ASP A 499 -15.86 9.82 -17.48
N ARG A 500 -17.00 10.51 -17.64
CA ARG A 500 -17.51 10.92 -18.95
C ARG A 500 -16.77 12.13 -19.54
N VAL A 501 -16.17 12.94 -18.70
CA VAL A 501 -15.47 14.18 -19.08
C VAL A 501 -13.97 14.10 -18.87
N ASP A 502 -13.50 13.06 -18.17
CA ASP A 502 -12.09 12.78 -17.98
C ASP A 502 -11.46 12.42 -19.33
N GLY A 503 -10.40 13.13 -19.71
CA GLY A 503 -9.78 13.03 -21.04
C GLY A 503 -10.41 13.94 -22.10
N THR A 504 -11.52 14.63 -21.84
CA THR A 504 -12.01 15.73 -22.67
C THR A 504 -11.10 16.92 -22.41
N VAL A 505 -10.05 17.04 -23.21
CA VAL A 505 -9.18 18.24 -23.17
C VAL A 505 -10.06 19.40 -23.63
N VAL A 506 -10.40 20.29 -22.71
CA VAL A 506 -11.00 21.58 -23.06
C VAL A 506 -9.91 22.37 -23.78
N SER A 507 -9.78 22.14 -25.06
CA SER A 507 -8.94 22.97 -25.97
C SER A 507 -9.73 24.18 -26.37
N GLY A 508 -9.04 25.28 -26.72
CA GLY A 508 -9.68 26.48 -27.24
C GLY A 508 -10.49 26.26 -28.53
N ASP A 509 -10.40 25.08 -29.13
CA ASP A 509 -11.12 24.65 -30.33
C ASP A 509 -12.44 23.91 -30.07
N THR A 510 -12.78 23.63 -28.76
CA THR A 510 -14.08 23.01 -28.43
C THR A 510 -15.24 23.98 -28.60
N THR A 511 -16.35 23.49 -29.10
CA THR A 511 -17.56 24.30 -29.27
C THR A 511 -18.09 24.79 -27.92
N LEU A 512 -18.69 25.98 -27.89
CA LEU A 512 -19.33 26.54 -26.67
C LEU A 512 -20.35 25.56 -26.04
N GLN A 513 -21.00 24.77 -26.88
CA GLN A 513 -21.98 23.79 -26.42
C GLN A 513 -21.34 22.60 -25.68
N GLU A 514 -20.22 22.07 -26.19
CA GLU A 514 -19.44 21.00 -25.52
C GLU A 514 -18.89 21.47 -24.18
N SER A 515 -18.40 22.69 -24.15
CA SER A 515 -17.85 23.31 -22.94
C SER A 515 -18.91 23.52 -21.86
N SER A 516 -20.10 23.96 -22.24
CA SER A 516 -21.24 24.11 -21.32
C SER A 516 -21.64 22.76 -20.71
N GLN A 517 -21.65 21.70 -21.52
CA GLN A 517 -21.98 20.35 -21.04
C GLN A 517 -20.92 19.79 -20.07
N VAL A 518 -19.63 20.06 -20.33
CA VAL A 518 -18.54 19.70 -19.42
C VAL A 518 -18.67 20.42 -18.09
N ILE A 519 -18.90 21.73 -18.11
CA ILE A 519 -19.09 22.54 -16.89
C ILE A 519 -20.29 22.04 -16.09
N GLU A 520 -21.44 21.82 -16.75
CA GLU A 520 -22.63 21.29 -16.07
C GLU A 520 -22.37 19.92 -15.44
N THR A 521 -21.72 19.01 -16.16
CA THR A 521 -21.37 17.68 -15.66
C THR A 521 -20.47 17.75 -14.43
N LEU A 522 -19.44 18.61 -14.45
CA LEU A 522 -18.54 18.81 -13.31
C LEU A 522 -19.24 19.48 -12.12
N HIS A 523 -20.17 20.40 -12.34
CA HIS A 523 -21.02 20.97 -11.28
C HIS A 523 -21.86 19.90 -10.59
N TRP A 524 -22.49 19.01 -11.37
CA TRP A 524 -23.21 17.89 -10.79
C TRP A 524 -22.31 16.91 -10.03
N ALA A 525 -21.10 16.64 -10.54
CA ALA A 525 -20.13 15.82 -9.83
C ALA A 525 -19.73 16.46 -8.49
N ALA A 526 -19.43 17.75 -8.47
CA ALA A 526 -19.12 18.51 -7.25
C ALA A 526 -20.32 18.57 -6.27
N PHE A 527 -21.55 18.64 -6.78
CA PHE A 527 -22.75 18.61 -5.95
C PHE A 527 -22.96 17.24 -5.29
N PHE A 528 -22.78 16.14 -6.04
CA PHE A 528 -22.96 14.78 -5.51
C PHE A 528 -21.84 14.34 -4.57
N ALA A 529 -20.61 14.85 -4.74
CA ALA A 529 -19.51 14.56 -3.84
C ALA A 529 -18.78 15.88 -3.43
N PRO A 530 -19.38 16.69 -2.55
CA PRO A 530 -18.91 18.04 -2.22
C PRO A 530 -17.60 18.08 -1.44
N LEU A 531 -17.11 16.94 -0.93
CA LEU A 531 -15.86 16.84 -0.16
C LEU A 531 -14.69 16.29 -0.98
N GLU A 532 -14.88 16.08 -2.31
CA GLU A 532 -13.84 15.60 -3.21
C GLU A 532 -13.18 16.79 -3.93
N PRO A 533 -11.88 17.09 -3.70
CA PRO A 533 -11.20 18.24 -4.27
C PRO A 533 -10.98 18.16 -5.78
N ALA A 534 -11.03 16.98 -6.39
CA ALA A 534 -10.79 16.78 -7.81
C ALA A 534 -11.81 17.53 -8.68
N TYR A 535 -13.08 17.58 -8.28
CA TYR A 535 -14.13 18.23 -9.07
C TYR A 535 -14.05 19.76 -9.07
N PRO A 536 -13.91 20.45 -7.91
CA PRO A 536 -13.66 21.88 -7.93
C PRO A 536 -12.33 22.22 -8.62
N PHE A 537 -11.32 21.38 -8.53
CA PHE A 537 -10.08 21.60 -9.26
C PHE A 537 -10.27 21.51 -10.77
N ALA A 538 -11.00 20.52 -11.29
CA ALA A 538 -11.34 20.43 -12.71
C ALA A 538 -12.16 21.64 -13.19
N LEU A 539 -13.16 22.09 -12.42
CA LEU A 539 -13.92 23.32 -12.72
C LEU A 539 -13.00 24.52 -12.79
N ALA A 540 -12.07 24.67 -11.86
CA ALA A 540 -11.10 25.77 -11.88
C ALA A 540 -10.25 25.79 -13.16
N GLN A 541 -9.84 24.60 -13.63
CA GLN A 541 -9.06 24.48 -14.87
C GLN A 541 -9.88 24.92 -16.09
N VAL A 542 -11.13 24.48 -16.18
CA VAL A 542 -12.05 24.83 -17.26
C VAL A 542 -12.29 26.34 -17.28
N PHE A 543 -12.69 26.95 -16.16
CA PHE A 543 -12.95 28.40 -16.10
C PHE A 543 -11.69 29.25 -16.38
N ALA A 544 -10.50 28.75 -15.99
CA ALA A 544 -9.25 29.44 -16.29
C ALA A 544 -8.93 29.46 -17.79
N VAL A 545 -9.28 28.44 -18.56
CA VAL A 545 -9.13 28.34 -20.01
C VAL A 545 -10.05 29.38 -20.71
N TYR A 546 -11.29 29.51 -20.22
CA TYR A 546 -12.25 30.49 -20.79
C TYR A 546 -12.04 31.96 -20.32
N GLY A 547 -11.00 32.22 -19.54
CA GLY A 547 -10.70 33.57 -19.07
C GLY A 547 -11.54 34.05 -17.88
N GLU A 548 -12.48 33.21 -17.38
CA GLU A 548 -13.35 33.48 -16.23
C GLU A 548 -12.56 33.39 -14.91
N GLY A 549 -11.72 34.37 -14.67
CA GLY A 549 -10.72 34.30 -13.61
C GLY A 549 -11.28 34.29 -12.19
N ASP A 550 -12.35 35.03 -11.91
CA ASP A 550 -12.90 35.06 -10.56
C ASP A 550 -13.57 33.71 -10.20
N MET A 551 -14.23 33.11 -11.18
CA MET A 551 -14.77 31.75 -11.04
C MET A 551 -13.64 30.74 -10.84
N ALA A 552 -12.59 30.79 -11.65
CA ALA A 552 -11.43 29.92 -11.49
C ALA A 552 -10.77 30.08 -10.10
N LYS A 553 -10.61 31.31 -9.60
CA LYS A 553 -10.11 31.56 -8.24
C LYS A 553 -11.01 30.94 -7.18
N GLY A 554 -12.33 31.13 -7.29
CA GLY A 554 -13.29 30.57 -6.33
C GLY A 554 -13.20 29.05 -6.22
N TRP A 555 -13.12 28.36 -7.37
CA TRP A 555 -12.99 26.92 -7.43
C TRP A 555 -11.61 26.40 -6.96
N LEU A 556 -10.51 27.12 -7.24
CA LEU A 556 -9.18 26.81 -6.67
C LEU A 556 -9.20 26.94 -5.14
N THR A 557 -9.82 27.99 -4.62
CA THR A 557 -9.95 28.21 -3.20
C THR A 557 -10.73 27.07 -2.53
N GLN A 558 -11.82 26.61 -3.19
CA GLN A 558 -12.59 25.46 -2.68
C GLN A 558 -11.79 24.15 -2.72
N ALA A 559 -11.03 23.88 -3.79
CA ALA A 559 -10.17 22.73 -3.88
C ALA A 559 -9.11 22.71 -2.75
N LEU A 560 -8.44 23.86 -2.50
CA LEU A 560 -7.47 23.99 -1.41
C LEU A 560 -8.12 23.96 0.00
N ARG A 561 -9.37 24.38 0.13
CA ARG A 561 -10.10 24.24 1.39
C ARG A 561 -10.37 22.77 1.72
N LEU A 562 -10.62 21.93 0.69
CA LEU A 562 -10.87 20.48 0.84
C LEU A 562 -9.58 19.67 1.02
N CYS A 563 -8.48 20.10 0.36
CA CYS A 563 -7.18 19.44 0.49
C CYS A 563 -6.05 20.48 0.31
N PRO A 564 -5.64 21.17 1.39
CA PRO A 564 -4.63 22.24 1.29
C PRO A 564 -3.22 21.75 0.97
N VAL A 565 -2.96 20.44 1.06
CA VAL A 565 -1.67 19.81 0.80
C VAL A 565 -1.53 19.26 -0.63
N ASP A 566 -2.56 19.37 -1.47
CA ASP A 566 -2.50 18.88 -2.84
C ASP A 566 -1.53 19.71 -3.69
N SER A 567 -0.35 19.13 -3.94
CA SER A 567 0.72 19.79 -4.69
C SER A 567 0.35 20.15 -6.13
N SER A 568 -0.61 19.41 -6.73
CA SER A 568 -1.10 19.69 -8.10
C SER A 568 -1.97 20.93 -8.11
N VAL A 569 -2.87 21.07 -7.14
CA VAL A 569 -3.71 22.27 -6.98
C VAL A 569 -2.84 23.48 -6.66
N LEU A 570 -1.87 23.35 -5.73
CA LEU A 570 -0.93 24.40 -5.38
C LEU A 570 -0.12 24.88 -6.61
N GLN A 571 0.45 23.94 -7.37
CA GLN A 571 1.20 24.26 -8.59
C GLN A 571 0.33 24.95 -9.64
N TYR A 572 -0.91 24.49 -9.82
CA TYR A 572 -1.83 25.14 -10.76
C TYR A 572 -2.20 26.54 -10.28
N THR A 573 -2.40 26.75 -9.00
CA THR A 573 -2.65 28.06 -8.39
C THR A 573 -1.46 29.01 -8.61
N ALA A 574 -0.22 28.49 -8.52
CA ALA A 574 0.98 29.25 -8.83
C ALA A 574 0.99 29.75 -10.29
N ARG A 575 0.69 28.87 -11.24
CA ARG A 575 0.60 29.22 -12.67
C ARG A 575 -0.52 30.22 -12.95
N TYR A 576 -1.68 30.00 -12.34
CA TYR A 576 -2.82 30.92 -12.46
C TYR A 576 -2.48 32.31 -11.94
N ALA A 577 -1.86 32.44 -10.75
CA ALA A 577 -1.44 33.72 -10.19
C ALA A 577 -0.39 34.41 -11.06
N SER A 578 0.59 33.67 -11.59
CA SER A 578 1.65 34.17 -12.47
C SER A 578 1.11 34.71 -13.78
N ARG A 579 0.16 34.04 -14.42
CA ARG A 579 -0.51 34.52 -15.66
C ARG A 579 -1.28 35.84 -15.47
N ARG A 580 -1.70 36.09 -14.21
CA ARG A 580 -2.36 37.34 -13.82
C ARG A 580 -1.41 38.42 -13.26
N ASN A 581 -0.13 38.28 -13.54
CA ASN A 581 0.95 39.17 -13.11
C ASN A 581 1.09 39.31 -11.55
N ARG A 582 0.56 38.36 -10.79
CA ARG A 582 0.73 38.28 -9.32
C ARG A 582 1.97 37.46 -9.00
N LYS A 583 3.17 37.94 -9.36
CA LYS A 583 4.42 37.18 -9.27
C LYS A 583 4.75 36.71 -7.86
N VAL A 584 4.56 37.54 -6.83
CA VAL A 584 4.82 37.18 -5.43
C VAL A 584 3.94 35.98 -4.98
N LEU A 585 2.66 36.04 -5.33
CA LEU A 585 1.74 34.97 -5.03
C LEU A 585 2.06 33.70 -5.84
N GLY A 586 2.46 33.85 -7.08
CA GLY A 586 2.91 32.75 -7.94
C GLY A 586 4.12 32.04 -7.35
N ARG A 587 5.16 32.78 -6.92
CA ARG A 587 6.34 32.24 -6.24
C ARG A 587 5.95 31.47 -4.96
N HIS A 588 5.16 32.10 -4.10
CA HIS A 588 4.69 31.45 -2.86
C HIS A 588 4.06 30.07 -3.13
N TYR A 589 3.15 29.98 -4.09
CA TYR A 589 2.49 28.71 -4.38
C TYR A 589 3.39 27.68 -5.08
N PHE A 590 4.40 28.10 -5.89
CA PHE A 590 5.40 27.17 -6.39
C PHE A 590 6.26 26.59 -5.25
N GLU A 591 6.71 27.42 -4.33
CA GLU A 591 7.45 26.98 -3.13
C GLU A 591 6.62 26.00 -2.29
N ARG A 592 5.33 26.29 -2.08
CA ARG A 592 4.41 25.39 -1.36
C ARG A 592 4.18 24.07 -2.10
N ALA A 593 4.03 24.12 -3.43
CA ALA A 593 3.87 22.90 -4.24
C ALA A 593 5.11 21.98 -4.15
N VAL A 594 6.31 22.57 -4.18
CA VAL A 594 7.56 21.82 -3.99
C VAL A 594 7.69 21.32 -2.55
N ALA A 595 7.31 22.10 -1.54
CA ALA A 595 7.37 21.69 -0.14
C ALA A 595 6.44 20.48 0.16
N HIS A 596 5.25 20.45 -0.45
CA HIS A 596 4.30 19.36 -0.26
C HIS A 596 4.54 18.12 -1.14
N ASP A 597 5.50 18.18 -2.08
CA ASP A 597 5.86 17.05 -2.94
C ASP A 597 7.34 17.13 -3.35
N ALA A 598 8.20 17.22 -2.33
CA ALA A 598 9.61 17.55 -2.48
C ALA A 598 10.40 16.53 -3.31
N ALA A 599 9.98 15.28 -3.34
CA ALA A 599 10.62 14.19 -4.08
C ALA A 599 10.11 14.06 -5.54
N ASN A 600 9.23 14.94 -5.99
CA ASN A 600 8.68 14.92 -7.34
C ASN A 600 9.51 15.82 -8.29
N PRO A 601 10.21 15.27 -9.29
CA PRO A 601 11.03 16.06 -10.19
C PRO A 601 10.21 17.04 -11.03
N ASP A 602 8.94 16.74 -11.36
CA ASP A 602 8.11 17.60 -12.17
C ASP A 602 7.72 18.90 -11.45
N ARG A 603 7.50 18.84 -10.12
CA ARG A 603 7.24 20.05 -9.32
C ARG A 603 8.42 20.99 -9.37
N ARG A 604 9.63 20.46 -9.23
CA ARG A 604 10.88 21.23 -9.29
C ARG A 604 11.16 21.80 -10.67
N LYS A 605 10.93 21.02 -11.75
CA LYS A 605 11.07 21.49 -13.14
C LYS A 605 10.12 22.65 -13.45
N MET A 606 8.86 22.54 -13.02
CA MET A 606 7.88 23.59 -13.26
C MET A 606 8.23 24.88 -12.51
N PHE A 607 8.69 24.78 -11.26
CA PHE A 607 9.15 25.94 -10.52
C PHE A 607 10.41 26.54 -11.14
N ALA A 608 11.39 25.71 -11.51
CA ALA A 608 12.60 26.18 -12.22
C ALA A 608 12.29 26.90 -13.53
N GLY A 609 11.34 26.39 -14.31
CA GLY A 609 10.92 27.08 -15.54
C GLY A 609 10.31 28.47 -15.28
N TRP A 610 9.56 28.61 -14.21
CA TRP A 610 9.04 29.90 -13.78
C TRP A 610 10.15 30.83 -13.30
N LEU A 611 11.12 30.34 -12.51
CA LEU A 611 12.29 31.10 -12.04
C LEU A 611 13.16 31.58 -13.21
N LEU A 612 13.41 30.71 -14.21
CA LEU A 612 14.13 31.10 -15.43
C LEU A 612 13.41 32.22 -16.19
N GLY A 613 12.09 32.14 -16.29
CA GLY A 613 11.26 33.21 -16.87
C GLY A 613 11.27 34.52 -16.06
N ALA A 614 11.60 34.45 -14.76
CA ALA A 614 11.78 35.63 -13.90
C ALA A 614 13.23 36.14 -13.86
N GLY A 615 14.20 35.45 -14.49
CA GLY A 615 15.62 35.78 -14.49
C GLY A 615 16.41 35.23 -13.28
N GLU A 616 15.80 34.39 -12.44
CA GLU A 616 16.40 33.82 -11.22
C GLU A 616 17.13 32.50 -11.52
N THR A 617 18.20 32.59 -12.29
CA THR A 617 18.90 31.46 -12.89
C THR A 617 19.58 30.56 -11.86
N ASP A 618 20.15 31.11 -10.78
CA ASP A 618 20.87 30.33 -9.76
C ASP A 618 19.93 29.42 -8.98
N GLU A 619 18.80 29.94 -8.54
CA GLU A 619 17.77 29.16 -7.84
C GLU A 619 17.13 28.10 -8.76
N ALA A 620 16.86 28.46 -10.00
CA ALA A 620 16.38 27.52 -11.01
C ALA A 620 17.34 26.35 -11.23
N SER A 621 18.66 26.63 -11.28
CA SER A 621 19.72 25.64 -11.39
C SER A 621 19.67 24.64 -10.23
N LEU A 622 19.50 25.11 -8.99
CA LEU A 622 19.40 24.26 -7.82
C LEU A 622 18.21 23.28 -7.93
N HIS A 623 17.04 23.80 -8.33
CA HIS A 623 15.86 22.96 -8.52
C HIS A 623 16.03 21.94 -9.65
N LEU A 624 16.67 22.32 -10.77
CA LEU A 624 16.92 21.39 -11.88
C LEU A 624 17.98 20.33 -11.53
N LYS A 625 19.05 20.70 -10.82
CA LYS A 625 20.02 19.71 -10.27
C LYS A 625 19.31 18.67 -9.40
N GLN A 626 18.46 19.12 -8.49
CA GLN A 626 17.68 18.23 -7.63
C GLN A 626 16.69 17.38 -8.44
N ALA A 627 16.01 17.95 -9.45
CA ALA A 627 15.11 17.18 -10.33
C ALA A 627 15.84 16.06 -11.08
N MET A 628 17.06 16.32 -11.58
CA MET A 628 17.89 15.31 -12.25
C MET A 628 18.40 14.23 -11.30
N LEU A 629 18.64 14.56 -10.02
CA LEU A 629 19.05 13.59 -8.98
C LEU A 629 17.87 12.72 -8.51
N LEU A 630 16.67 13.29 -8.46
CA LEU A 630 15.45 12.56 -8.05
C LEU A 630 15.00 11.55 -9.11
N ASP A 631 15.15 11.89 -10.39
CA ASP A 631 14.86 10.99 -11.50
C ASP A 631 16.01 11.04 -12.51
N VAL A 632 16.85 9.99 -12.44
CA VAL A 632 18.03 9.84 -13.31
C VAL A 632 17.70 9.27 -14.70
N SER A 633 16.42 9.20 -15.08
CA SER A 633 16.03 8.75 -16.42
C SER A 633 16.54 9.72 -17.50
N LYS A 634 16.89 9.18 -18.67
CA LYS A 634 17.35 9.96 -19.82
C LYS A 634 16.36 11.06 -20.20
N ASP A 635 15.06 10.76 -20.18
CA ASP A 635 13.99 11.67 -20.59
C ASP A 635 13.85 12.83 -19.61
N ASN A 636 13.95 12.58 -18.29
CA ASN A 636 13.89 13.64 -17.31
C ASN A 636 15.11 14.59 -17.41
N ILE A 637 16.31 14.04 -17.52
CA ILE A 637 17.55 14.84 -17.64
C ILE A 637 17.49 15.65 -18.94
N LYS A 638 17.09 15.04 -20.05
CA LYS A 638 16.92 15.74 -21.34
C LYS A 638 15.89 16.86 -21.25
N ALA A 639 14.76 16.65 -20.55
CA ALA A 639 13.76 17.68 -20.34
C ALA A 639 14.33 18.87 -19.54
N CYS A 640 15.13 18.63 -18.51
CA CYS A 640 15.81 19.68 -17.74
C CYS A 640 16.78 20.47 -18.62
N ILE A 641 17.60 19.79 -19.43
CA ILE A 641 18.55 20.43 -20.37
C ILE A 641 17.79 21.24 -21.42
N SER A 642 16.71 20.67 -21.99
CA SER A 642 15.88 21.38 -22.98
C SER A 642 15.23 22.63 -22.42
N LEU A 643 14.83 22.63 -21.16
CA LEU A 643 14.26 23.78 -20.46
C LEU A 643 15.31 24.92 -20.35
N LEU A 644 16.56 24.59 -19.99
CA LEU A 644 17.66 25.58 -19.93
C LEU A 644 17.99 26.16 -21.30
N LEU A 645 18.04 25.30 -22.33
CA LEU A 645 18.25 25.73 -23.73
C LEU A 645 17.12 26.66 -24.23
N TYR A 646 15.86 26.31 -23.89
CA TYR A 646 14.70 27.12 -24.27
C TYR A 646 14.76 28.54 -23.69
N HIS A 647 15.32 28.70 -22.49
CA HIS A 647 15.54 30.01 -21.86
C HIS A 647 16.85 30.71 -22.30
N GLY A 648 17.54 30.19 -23.33
CA GLY A 648 18.67 30.85 -23.96
C GLY A 648 20.00 30.80 -23.19
N LEU A 649 20.14 29.90 -22.21
CA LEU A 649 21.39 29.75 -21.49
C LEU A 649 22.49 29.20 -22.41
N SER A 650 23.74 29.66 -22.19
CA SER A 650 24.90 29.14 -22.93
C SER A 650 25.12 27.66 -22.61
N LYS A 651 25.66 26.91 -23.56
CA LYS A 651 25.88 25.47 -23.41
C LYS A 651 26.91 25.16 -22.30
N GLU A 652 27.88 26.04 -22.13
CA GLU A 652 28.90 25.97 -21.07
C GLU A 652 28.24 26.18 -19.70
N THR A 653 27.36 27.17 -19.57
CA THR A 653 26.58 27.43 -18.37
C THR A 653 25.72 26.21 -18.02
N ILE A 654 25.04 25.62 -19.00
CA ILE A 654 24.22 24.40 -18.79
C ILE A 654 25.07 23.25 -18.33
N TYR A 655 26.27 23.02 -18.91
CA TYR A 655 27.17 21.96 -18.48
C TYR A 655 27.61 22.14 -17.01
N GLY A 656 27.89 23.35 -16.57
CA GLY A 656 28.24 23.69 -15.18
C GLY A 656 27.06 23.51 -14.19
N MET A 657 25.82 23.62 -14.68
CA MET A 657 24.62 23.42 -13.87
C MET A 657 24.22 21.95 -13.69
N LEU A 658 24.86 21.00 -14.39
CA LEU A 658 24.54 19.58 -14.23
C LEU A 658 25.00 19.05 -12.86
N PRO A 659 24.34 18.03 -12.30
CA PRO A 659 24.83 17.34 -11.10
C PRO A 659 26.26 16.82 -11.26
N GLU A 660 27.00 16.70 -10.18
CA GLU A 660 28.37 16.16 -10.16
C GLU A 660 28.40 14.64 -10.35
N ARG A 661 27.79 14.18 -11.43
CA ARG A 661 27.67 12.78 -11.86
C ARG A 661 27.94 12.67 -13.36
N ILE A 662 28.42 11.51 -13.78
CA ILE A 662 28.80 11.23 -15.18
C ILE A 662 27.57 11.13 -16.09
N TYR A 663 26.52 10.45 -15.65
CA TYR A 663 25.39 10.13 -16.52
C TYR A 663 24.66 11.38 -17.03
N PRO A 664 24.35 12.42 -16.23
CA PRO A 664 23.78 13.67 -16.75
C PRO A 664 24.62 14.33 -17.84
N ARG A 665 25.95 14.26 -17.74
CA ARG A 665 26.89 14.79 -18.75
C ARG A 665 26.84 14.01 -20.05
N PHE A 666 26.65 12.71 -19.97
CA PHE A 666 26.42 11.89 -21.18
C PHE A 666 25.08 12.21 -21.85
N VAL A 667 24.02 12.44 -21.07
CA VAL A 667 22.75 12.87 -21.64
C VAL A 667 22.85 14.25 -22.27
N PHE A 668 23.62 15.15 -21.68
CA PHE A 668 23.93 16.46 -22.27
C PHE A 668 24.67 16.27 -23.58
N ALA A 669 25.73 15.47 -23.62
CA ALA A 669 26.49 15.17 -24.85
C ALA A 669 25.60 14.60 -25.96
N ASP A 670 24.75 13.59 -25.62
CA ASP A 670 23.81 13.01 -26.57
C ASP A 670 22.81 14.08 -27.10
N THR A 671 22.37 14.98 -26.23
CA THR A 671 21.46 16.06 -26.60
C THR A 671 22.17 17.06 -27.53
N MET A 672 23.40 17.45 -27.22
CA MET A 672 24.20 18.35 -28.07
C MET A 672 24.49 17.73 -29.43
N SER A 673 24.83 16.46 -29.46
CA SER A 673 25.03 15.72 -30.72
C SER A 673 23.76 15.70 -31.58
N ALA A 674 22.59 15.50 -30.99
CA ALA A 674 21.31 15.56 -31.70
C ALA A 674 20.99 16.93 -32.28
N PHE A 675 21.52 18.01 -31.69
CA PHE A 675 21.42 19.36 -32.21
C PHE A 675 22.56 19.75 -33.19
N GLY A 676 23.39 18.80 -33.61
CA GLY A 676 24.47 19.01 -34.56
C GLY A 676 25.76 19.59 -33.96
N HIS A 677 25.89 19.64 -32.63
CA HIS A 677 27.08 20.14 -31.92
C HIS A 677 28.02 19.00 -31.55
N GLY A 678 28.54 18.27 -32.53
CA GLY A 678 29.35 17.07 -32.33
C GLY A 678 30.62 17.28 -31.52
N GLU A 679 31.37 18.36 -31.77
CA GLU A 679 32.60 18.66 -31.00
C GLU A 679 32.31 18.95 -29.53
N LEU A 680 31.29 19.72 -29.22
CA LEU A 680 30.88 19.99 -27.84
C LEU A 680 30.40 18.67 -27.13
N ALA A 681 29.69 17.84 -27.86
CA ALA A 681 29.25 16.54 -27.34
C ALA A 681 30.45 15.65 -26.98
N ARG A 682 31.47 15.63 -27.84
CA ARG A 682 32.74 14.94 -27.62
C ARG A 682 33.46 15.48 -26.37
N GLU A 683 33.66 16.78 -26.30
CA GLU A 683 34.30 17.45 -25.16
C GLU A 683 33.57 17.14 -23.86
N ALA A 684 32.24 17.20 -23.85
CA ALA A 684 31.41 16.91 -22.70
C ALA A 684 31.58 15.44 -22.20
N ILE A 685 31.76 14.46 -23.13
CA ILE A 685 32.04 13.07 -22.75
C ILE A 685 33.42 12.96 -22.10
N LEU A 686 34.44 13.62 -22.63
CA LEU A 686 35.80 13.56 -22.10
C LEU A 686 35.90 14.23 -20.72
N ARG A 687 35.35 15.43 -20.56
CA ARG A 687 35.28 16.15 -19.28
C ARG A 687 34.43 15.44 -18.22
N ALA A 688 33.62 14.47 -18.60
CA ALA A 688 32.88 13.67 -17.62
C ALA A 688 33.81 12.82 -16.73
N MET A 689 35.07 12.56 -17.15
CA MET A 689 36.07 11.89 -16.33
C MET A 689 36.41 12.65 -15.05
N ASP A 690 36.31 13.97 -15.03
CA ASP A 690 36.60 14.82 -13.87
C ASP A 690 35.66 14.54 -12.68
N TYR A 691 34.57 13.83 -12.93
CA TYR A 691 33.51 13.52 -11.93
C TYR A 691 33.50 12.06 -11.50
N LEU A 692 34.51 11.25 -11.89
CA LEU A 692 34.60 9.83 -11.49
C LEU A 692 34.63 9.64 -9.97
N GLU A 693 35.34 10.49 -9.25
CA GLU A 693 35.47 10.38 -7.79
C GLU A 693 34.25 10.87 -7.03
N CYS A 694 33.42 11.68 -7.66
CA CYS A 694 32.20 12.24 -7.06
C CYS A 694 30.95 11.38 -7.33
N ASP A 695 31.02 10.40 -8.26
CA ASP A 695 29.86 9.63 -8.71
C ASP A 695 29.81 8.25 -8.04
N ASP A 696 28.92 8.09 -7.06
CA ASP A 696 28.63 6.83 -6.36
C ASP A 696 27.83 5.81 -7.20
N SER A 697 27.38 6.20 -8.40
CA SER A 697 26.54 5.40 -9.29
C SER A 697 27.28 4.84 -10.51
N LEU A 698 28.62 4.78 -10.45
CA LEU A 698 29.45 4.30 -11.56
C LEU A 698 29.05 2.91 -12.05
N ARG A 699 29.18 2.72 -13.37
CA ARG A 699 28.96 1.46 -14.05
C ARG A 699 30.03 1.24 -15.13
N PRO A 700 30.39 0.01 -15.48
CA PRO A 700 31.39 -0.27 -16.50
C PRO A 700 31.14 0.41 -17.85
N TRP A 701 29.88 0.57 -18.25
CA TRP A 701 29.51 1.19 -19.52
C TRP A 701 29.81 2.71 -19.58
N HIS A 702 29.93 3.40 -18.43
CA HIS A 702 30.36 4.81 -18.39
C HIS A 702 31.77 4.94 -18.98
N PHE A 703 32.69 4.11 -18.52
CA PHE A 703 34.05 4.08 -19.06
C PHE A 703 34.09 3.65 -20.53
N MET A 704 33.25 2.68 -20.91
CA MET A 704 33.17 2.24 -22.30
C MET A 704 32.68 3.34 -23.25
N LYS A 705 31.86 4.27 -22.80
CA LYS A 705 31.41 5.41 -23.60
C LYS A 705 32.56 6.38 -23.85
N ILE A 706 33.35 6.70 -22.83
CA ILE A 706 34.55 7.54 -22.92
C ILE A 706 35.61 6.86 -23.78
N TYR A 707 35.89 5.60 -23.53
CA TYR A 707 36.80 4.75 -24.31
C TYR A 707 36.51 4.82 -25.83
N ARG A 708 35.24 4.76 -26.23
CA ARG A 708 34.86 4.82 -27.65
C ARG A 708 35.23 6.14 -28.31
N VAL A 709 35.23 7.23 -27.60
CA VAL A 709 35.64 8.55 -28.13
C VAL A 709 37.13 8.48 -28.50
N TYR A 710 37.99 8.06 -27.59
CA TYR A 710 39.45 7.96 -27.84
C TYR A 710 39.77 6.93 -28.94
N MET A 711 39.04 5.81 -28.97
CA MET A 711 39.20 4.79 -30.04
C MET A 711 38.84 5.35 -31.43
N THR A 712 37.84 6.23 -31.53
CA THR A 712 37.45 6.87 -32.79
C THR A 712 38.52 7.83 -33.27
N GLU A 713 39.22 8.48 -32.32
CA GLU A 713 40.36 9.38 -32.57
C GLU A 713 41.68 8.65 -32.80
N LYS A 714 41.70 7.34 -32.63
CA LYS A 714 42.90 6.48 -32.66
C LYS A 714 43.92 6.84 -31.58
N ASP A 715 43.49 7.50 -30.52
CA ASP A 715 44.31 7.77 -29.33
C ASP A 715 44.23 6.54 -28.38
N TYR A 716 45.05 5.53 -28.74
CA TYR A 716 45.02 4.26 -28.02
C TYR A 716 45.63 4.35 -26.62
N ASP A 717 46.53 5.28 -26.38
CA ASP A 717 47.15 5.49 -25.07
C ASP A 717 46.10 6.01 -24.08
N MET A 718 45.35 7.03 -24.46
CA MET A 718 44.24 7.54 -23.65
C MET A 718 43.12 6.52 -23.53
N ALA A 719 42.78 5.78 -24.59
CA ALA A 719 41.81 4.70 -24.51
C ALA A 719 42.22 3.62 -23.48
N LEU A 720 43.50 3.26 -23.46
CA LEU A 720 44.05 2.31 -22.49
C LEU A 720 43.98 2.86 -21.05
N SER A 721 44.35 4.14 -20.84
CA SER A 721 44.28 4.80 -19.53
C SER A 721 42.87 4.79 -18.94
N VAL A 722 41.85 5.01 -19.77
CA VAL A 722 40.42 4.91 -19.36
C VAL A 722 40.07 3.50 -18.92
N LEU A 723 40.54 2.46 -19.61
CA LEU A 723 40.27 1.06 -19.26
C LEU A 723 41.03 0.66 -18.00
N GLN A 724 42.26 1.16 -17.79
CA GLN A 724 43.00 0.95 -16.57
C GLN A 724 42.27 1.56 -15.36
N ARG A 725 41.80 2.81 -15.49
CA ARG A 725 40.96 3.44 -14.48
C ARG A 725 39.68 2.67 -14.23
N ALA A 726 39.03 2.16 -15.30
CA ALA A 726 37.85 1.31 -15.16
C ALA A 726 38.14 0.02 -14.38
N SER A 727 39.34 -0.56 -14.54
CA SER A 727 39.75 -1.78 -13.82
C SER A 727 39.97 -1.53 -12.34
N GLU A 728 40.34 -0.31 -11.90
CA GLU A 728 40.40 0.07 -10.49
C GLU A 728 39.05 0.02 -9.82
N TYR A 729 37.99 0.51 -10.51
CA TYR A 729 36.62 0.49 -9.99
C TYR A 729 35.91 -0.87 -10.18
N PHE A 730 36.27 -1.63 -11.20
CA PHE A 730 35.63 -2.90 -11.56
C PHE A 730 36.69 -3.99 -11.82
N PRO A 731 37.39 -4.47 -10.78
CA PRO A 731 38.45 -5.44 -10.93
C PRO A 731 37.96 -6.73 -11.61
N GLY A 732 38.67 -7.20 -12.61
CA GLY A 732 38.37 -8.46 -13.27
C GLY A 732 37.15 -8.48 -14.19
N HIS A 733 36.50 -7.35 -14.45
CA HIS A 733 35.30 -7.29 -15.28
C HIS A 733 35.57 -7.75 -16.73
N PRO A 734 34.94 -8.84 -17.25
CA PRO A 734 35.34 -9.48 -18.51
C PRO A 734 35.32 -8.56 -19.72
N LYS A 735 34.35 -7.66 -19.81
CA LYS A 735 34.23 -6.74 -20.94
C LYS A 735 35.26 -5.63 -20.93
N ILE A 736 35.73 -5.17 -19.75
CA ILE A 736 36.82 -4.19 -19.63
C ILE A 736 38.10 -4.87 -20.10
N ARG A 737 38.45 -6.05 -19.59
CA ARG A 737 39.63 -6.83 -20.01
C ARG A 737 39.62 -7.12 -21.52
N LEU A 738 38.48 -7.51 -22.07
CA LEU A 738 38.34 -7.75 -23.51
C LEU A 738 38.68 -6.48 -24.33
N LEU A 739 38.17 -5.31 -23.90
CA LEU A 739 38.48 -4.04 -24.56
C LEU A 739 39.94 -3.64 -24.38
N THR A 740 40.55 -3.94 -23.24
CA THR A 740 41.98 -3.74 -22.96
C THR A 740 42.83 -4.58 -23.95
N GLY A 741 42.49 -5.85 -24.11
CA GLY A 741 43.14 -6.74 -25.11
C GLY A 741 42.96 -6.23 -26.54
N ASP A 742 41.75 -5.81 -26.94
CA ASP A 742 41.50 -5.22 -28.25
C ASP A 742 42.34 -3.95 -28.48
N THR A 743 42.55 -3.15 -27.42
CA THR A 743 43.37 -1.92 -27.51
C THR A 743 44.84 -2.23 -27.66
N TYR A 744 45.41 -3.16 -26.86
CA TYR A 744 46.79 -3.62 -27.03
C TYR A 744 47.05 -4.18 -28.43
N LEU A 745 46.07 -4.89 -29.00
CA LEU A 745 46.20 -5.41 -30.37
C LEU A 745 46.28 -4.25 -31.39
N LYS A 746 45.50 -3.18 -31.20
CA LYS A 746 45.55 -1.97 -32.06
C LYS A 746 46.85 -1.18 -31.90
N MET A 747 47.47 -1.21 -30.71
CA MET A 747 48.79 -0.61 -30.44
C MET A 747 49.95 -1.48 -30.98
N GLY A 748 49.68 -2.66 -31.51
CA GLY A 748 50.73 -3.58 -31.98
C GLY A 748 51.46 -4.31 -30.84
N ILE A 749 50.80 -4.56 -29.72
CA ILE A 749 51.37 -5.21 -28.54
C ILE A 749 50.66 -6.56 -28.32
N PRO A 750 50.92 -7.59 -29.17
CA PRO A 750 50.16 -8.83 -29.22
C PRO A 750 50.28 -9.67 -27.94
N TYR A 751 51.42 -9.67 -27.27
CA TYR A 751 51.63 -10.47 -26.06
C TYR A 751 50.73 -10.01 -24.90
N ARG A 752 50.58 -8.69 -24.70
CA ARG A 752 49.66 -8.18 -23.68
C ARG A 752 48.21 -8.38 -24.04
N ALA A 753 47.88 -8.32 -25.33
CA ALA A 753 46.54 -8.63 -25.77
C ALA A 753 46.15 -10.10 -25.49
N ALA A 754 47.10 -11.02 -25.67
CA ALA A 754 46.89 -12.44 -25.34
C ALA A 754 46.64 -12.65 -23.86
N GLU A 755 47.42 -12.02 -22.99
CA GLU A 755 47.31 -12.11 -21.54
C GLU A 755 45.89 -11.67 -21.09
N GLU A 756 45.39 -10.53 -21.60
CA GLU A 756 44.06 -10.05 -21.26
C GLU A 756 42.95 -10.98 -21.77
N TYR A 757 43.06 -11.53 -22.95
CA TYR A 757 42.08 -12.51 -23.49
C TYR A 757 42.07 -13.82 -22.70
N GLU A 758 43.23 -14.31 -22.25
CA GLU A 758 43.32 -15.49 -21.39
C GLU A 758 42.62 -15.22 -20.04
N GLN A 759 42.84 -14.08 -19.47
CA GLN A 759 42.15 -13.67 -18.22
C GLN A 759 40.63 -13.57 -18.39
N VAL A 760 40.15 -13.18 -19.58
CA VAL A 760 38.70 -13.21 -19.86
C VAL A 760 38.19 -14.65 -19.88
N LEU A 761 38.93 -15.58 -20.48
CA LEU A 761 38.50 -16.99 -20.59
C LEU A 761 38.57 -17.75 -19.27
N ILE A 762 39.33 -17.27 -18.27
CA ILE A 762 39.30 -17.80 -16.90
C ILE A 762 37.94 -17.52 -16.25
N VAL A 763 37.37 -16.33 -16.48
CA VAL A 763 36.09 -15.91 -15.90
C VAL A 763 34.89 -16.32 -16.74
N ASP A 764 35.02 -16.29 -18.06
CA ASP A 764 34.00 -16.62 -19.06
C ASP A 764 34.61 -17.53 -20.13
N PRO A 765 34.66 -18.86 -19.88
CA PRO A 765 35.30 -19.82 -20.79
C PRO A 765 34.70 -19.86 -22.20
N ASP A 766 33.41 -19.54 -22.34
CA ASP A 766 32.69 -19.55 -23.59
C ASP A 766 32.74 -18.23 -24.38
N ASN A 767 33.59 -17.30 -23.99
CA ASN A 767 33.69 -15.97 -24.59
C ASN A 767 34.25 -16.04 -26.02
N ARG A 768 33.37 -16.01 -27.00
CA ARG A 768 33.73 -16.14 -28.43
C ARG A 768 34.69 -15.05 -28.92
N ARG A 769 34.64 -13.83 -28.37
CA ARG A 769 35.52 -12.73 -28.79
C ARG A 769 36.93 -12.91 -28.27
N ALA A 770 37.10 -13.35 -27.03
CA ALA A 770 38.43 -13.65 -26.46
C ALA A 770 39.07 -14.81 -27.19
N THR A 771 38.32 -15.90 -27.45
CA THR A 771 38.80 -17.06 -28.25
C THR A 771 39.20 -16.64 -29.65
N ALA A 772 38.41 -15.83 -30.34
CA ALA A 772 38.74 -15.32 -31.67
C ALA A 772 39.96 -14.39 -31.66
N GLY A 773 40.12 -13.60 -30.61
CA GLY A 773 41.29 -12.74 -30.36
C GLY A 773 42.57 -13.57 -30.26
N LEU A 774 42.60 -14.59 -29.42
CA LEU A 774 43.73 -15.49 -29.25
C LEU A 774 44.05 -16.26 -30.56
N LYS A 775 43.02 -16.73 -31.28
CA LYS A 775 43.24 -17.41 -32.58
C LYS A 775 43.86 -16.47 -33.61
N ARG A 776 43.56 -15.20 -33.65
CA ARG A 776 44.23 -14.22 -34.52
C ARG A 776 45.67 -14.00 -34.09
N LEU A 777 45.97 -14.03 -32.80
CA LEU A 777 47.32 -13.82 -32.26
C LEU A 777 48.24 -15.03 -32.51
N SER A 778 47.70 -16.26 -32.53
CA SER A 778 48.49 -17.48 -32.86
C SER A 778 49.11 -17.46 -34.25
N SER A 779 48.74 -16.52 -35.13
CA SER A 779 49.38 -16.28 -36.43
C SER A 779 50.48 -15.19 -36.33
N TYR A 780 50.64 -14.52 -35.19
CA TYR A 780 51.66 -13.49 -34.97
C TYR A 780 52.70 -13.89 -33.90
N LEU A 781 52.38 -14.91 -33.08
CA LEU A 781 53.28 -15.59 -32.15
C LEU A 781 53.81 -16.86 -32.75
#